data_7db520d4c064e72f77f7891eb76367ca
#
_entry.id   7db520d4c064e72f77f7891eb76367ca
#
_cell.length_a   1.000
_cell.length_b   1.000
_cell.length_c   1.000
_cell.angle_alpha   90.00
_cell.angle_beta   90.00
_cell.angle_gamma   90.00
#
_symmetry.space_group_name_H-M   'P 1'
#
loop_
_entity.id
_entity.type
_entity.pdbx_description
1 polymer ?
#
loop_
_entity_poly.entity_id
_entity_poly.type
_entity_poly.pdbx_seq_one_letter_code
_entity_poly.pdbx_strand_id
1 'polypeptide(L)'
;MTDITSSKSRGFTRRSFIAGAAALTAAGALSGCSATAKGLAPHAADSSKAGVEEIFSGACRSQCVQGCYLNVHVRDGQIVRTTAGRIEEEPFYEHICPKGLSHPARVYSAGRLQYPMRRVGERGAGEFERISWDEAIREIADKWKGYREEFGPESIAFFMGSGNTAVLGGGTADGSVMQHLQTVMGACSVLPDRDIAFQSAMSKMFGPGGAFVSPKEWSGANHIVIWGCNPAVSCKRMMHLYLDAKEAGAQLTTIDIQYNTNVAKSDWYVPVHPATDGALVFGILSEVIAQGWQDSEFLRAHTEAPFLVKEDNTFLRMSDLGVPAKEGPVNAMTGKPTVIDPEVVWDEATQSVKPYSEAEMPALEGIPGEVEGFRIRPVWSMILEAISAWTPERASETCGVPVEDIKRLARMYGQEGPVLTGMNQGLNHYFNAIYTYDAIFALMLITGNIGKPSAGVISGGGSFGISNSKGCINQPSSKGEKPAGPGRNINWTALYGIVHDQELLGKPFPLKSLYCSCTNIVSNQTEQNETIKSLQEIEFLVVQEMTMSDTALYADILLPACHWFECEDVRVRSYNMPYLLYNDKAIEPLYESKPDFDIYKMIGTAMGFGDFFDFTEKDYISLWLDSPVAKKEGVTYESLRETKIARNHQLKDNPLLGGKFFYQNGRAKLWTEKVVPEYNLGQEVDESKEHLLLYWEPAREANLEAPIREKYPYSVLGEHMRTRNHTQWWDVGYMKEYERQPVARFNPHDAKELGIAEGDTVRLYNDRGSVTLLATINAGQAPKTINCPRSFLTREHIDGDFATISFNDYNQVTRNQCYFDQAVAVEKL
;
A
#
# COMPACT_ATOMS: atom_id res chain seq x y z
N MET A 1 -5.25 33.55 62.02
CA MET A 1 -6.12 34.72 61.82
C MET A 1 -5.97 35.19 60.40
N THR A 2 -6.85 34.90 59.59
CA THR A 2 -7.88 35.62 58.82
C THR A 2 -8.47 34.67 57.76
N ASP A 3 -9.77 34.56 57.83
CA ASP A 3 -10.67 33.83 56.95
C ASP A 3 -10.51 34.23 55.49
N ILE A 4 -10.59 33.24 54.60
CA ILE A 4 -10.99 33.44 53.24
C ILE A 4 -12.13 32.46 52.91
N THR A 5 -13.27 33.05 52.68
CA THR A 5 -14.56 32.44 52.40
C THR A 5 -14.62 31.66 51.10
N SER A 6 -15.24 30.51 51.16
CA SER A 6 -15.58 29.62 50.05
C SER A 6 -16.57 30.25 49.08
N SER A 7 -16.23 30.33 47.79
CA SER A 7 -17.19 30.54 46.70
C SER A 7 -17.60 29.21 46.10
N LYS A 8 -18.86 28.82 46.26
CA LYS A 8 -19.49 27.66 45.62
C LYS A 8 -19.63 27.89 44.11
N SER A 9 -18.91 27.17 43.31
CA SER A 9 -19.17 27.09 41.84
C SER A 9 -20.49 26.33 41.62
N ARG A 10 -21.47 26.99 41.03
CA ARG A 10 -22.71 26.37 40.56
C ARG A 10 -22.38 25.54 39.29
N GLY A 11 -22.47 24.24 39.37
CA GLY A 11 -22.32 23.33 38.23
C GLY A 11 -23.52 23.46 37.28
N PHE A 12 -23.20 23.60 36.00
CA PHE A 12 -24.17 23.49 34.92
C PHE A 12 -24.68 22.08 34.78
N THR A 13 -25.97 21.85 34.79
CA THR A 13 -26.58 20.55 34.55
C THR A 13 -26.87 20.32 33.06
N ARG A 14 -26.90 19.05 32.60
CA ARG A 14 -27.22 18.68 31.22
C ARG A 14 -28.54 19.31 30.69
N ARG A 15 -29.49 19.62 31.55
CA ARG A 15 -30.77 20.28 31.17
C ARG A 15 -30.58 21.77 30.82
N SER A 16 -29.66 22.46 31.44
CA SER A 16 -29.40 23.90 31.13
C SER A 16 -28.62 24.06 29.81
N PHE A 17 -27.86 23.05 29.41
CA PHE A 17 -27.16 23.05 28.12
C PHE A 17 -28.10 22.85 26.93
N ILE A 18 -29.10 21.98 27.07
CA ILE A 18 -30.09 21.72 26.01
C ILE A 18 -31.06 22.89 25.84
N ALA A 19 -31.40 23.58 26.92
CA ALA A 19 -32.27 24.79 26.87
C ALA A 19 -31.54 26.01 26.26
N GLY A 20 -30.20 26.12 26.43
CA GLY A 20 -29.40 27.18 25.83
C GLY A 20 -29.19 27.01 24.33
N ALA A 21 -29.07 25.76 23.84
CA ALA A 21 -28.91 25.46 22.42
C ALA A 21 -30.21 25.73 21.61
N ALA A 22 -31.38 25.56 22.22
CA ALA A 22 -32.65 25.80 21.54
C ALA A 22 -32.98 27.31 21.43
N ALA A 23 -32.42 28.16 22.30
CA ALA A 23 -32.64 29.61 22.27
C ALA A 23 -31.75 30.37 21.28
N LEU A 24 -30.60 29.78 20.89
CA LEU A 24 -29.69 30.37 19.92
C LEU A 24 -30.09 30.13 18.45
N THR A 25 -30.92 29.12 18.18
CA THR A 25 -31.47 28.87 16.86
C THR A 25 -32.66 29.72 16.46
N ALA A 26 -33.29 30.40 17.41
CA ALA A 26 -34.46 31.27 17.17
C ALA A 26 -34.12 32.76 16.94
N ALA A 27 -32.90 33.21 17.25
CA ALA A 27 -32.50 34.61 17.15
C ALA A 27 -31.72 34.99 15.88
N GLY A 28 -31.42 34.04 14.99
CA GLY A 28 -30.63 34.24 13.76
C GLY A 28 -31.42 34.54 12.49
N ALA A 29 -32.77 34.70 12.58
CA ALA A 29 -33.63 34.69 11.39
C ALA A 29 -34.15 36.07 10.93
N LEU A 30 -33.60 37.20 11.39
CA LEU A 30 -34.00 38.52 10.93
C LEU A 30 -32.81 39.48 10.78
N SER A 31 -32.12 39.45 9.67
CA SER A 31 -31.50 40.59 9.00
C SER A 31 -31.05 40.21 7.61
N GLY A 32 -31.78 40.66 6.61
CA GLY A 32 -31.53 40.40 5.23
C GLY A 32 -30.45 41.30 4.64
N CYS A 33 -29.84 40.80 3.56
CA CYS A 33 -29.53 41.60 2.40
C CYS A 33 -29.44 40.66 1.18
N SER A 34 -30.17 41.02 0.17
CA SER A 34 -30.35 40.35 -1.10
C SER A 34 -29.12 40.38 -1.98
N ALA A 35 -28.69 39.23 -2.45
CA ALA A 35 -27.99 39.08 -3.72
C ALA A 35 -28.42 37.75 -4.35
N THR A 36 -28.97 37.84 -5.53
CA THR A 36 -29.51 36.75 -6.33
C THR A 36 -28.44 35.77 -6.78
N ALA A 37 -28.47 34.58 -6.19
CA ALA A 37 -27.90 33.39 -6.81
C ALA A 37 -29.01 32.35 -6.94
N LYS A 38 -29.55 32.21 -8.15
CA LYS A 38 -30.37 31.04 -8.51
C LYS A 38 -29.48 29.83 -8.57
N GLY A 39 -29.43 29.04 -7.52
CA GLY A 39 -28.82 27.72 -7.47
C GLY A 39 -29.56 26.93 -6.41
N LEU A 40 -30.29 25.93 -6.83
CA LEU A 40 -30.97 24.84 -6.14
C LEU A 40 -30.80 24.82 -4.62
N ALA A 41 -31.75 25.43 -3.91
CA ALA A 41 -31.96 25.15 -2.50
C ALA A 41 -32.43 23.69 -2.33
N PRO A 42 -31.96 22.94 -1.32
CA PRO A 42 -32.57 21.65 -1.02
C PRO A 42 -34.03 21.89 -0.64
N HIS A 43 -34.94 21.23 -1.38
CA HIS A 43 -36.33 21.21 -0.99
C HIS A 43 -36.43 20.70 0.46
N ALA A 44 -36.97 21.51 1.36
CA ALA A 44 -37.42 21.04 2.65
C ALA A 44 -38.53 20.01 2.36
N ALA A 45 -38.20 18.73 2.54
CA ALA A 45 -39.17 17.68 2.39
C ALA A 45 -40.25 17.82 3.42
N ASP A 46 -41.50 17.78 2.96
CA ASP A 46 -42.68 17.73 3.80
C ASP A 46 -42.60 16.51 4.71
N SER A 47 -42.44 16.71 6.01
CA SER A 47 -42.25 15.64 7.01
C SER A 47 -43.45 14.69 7.19
N SER A 48 -44.53 14.88 6.42
CA SER A 48 -45.75 14.07 6.48
C SER A 48 -45.72 12.83 5.55
N LYS A 49 -44.68 12.68 4.66
CA LYS A 49 -44.43 11.51 3.87
C LYS A 49 -42.97 11.09 4.06
N ALA A 50 -42.66 10.53 5.21
CA ALA A 50 -41.38 9.83 5.37
C ALA A 50 -41.35 8.63 4.42
N GLY A 51 -40.67 8.75 3.27
CA GLY A 51 -40.47 7.65 2.33
C GLY A 51 -39.82 6.45 3.04
N VAL A 52 -40.14 5.27 2.60
CA VAL A 52 -39.52 4.03 3.10
C VAL A 52 -38.01 4.12 2.80
N GLU A 53 -37.19 3.90 3.83
CA GLU A 53 -35.74 3.81 3.66
C GLU A 53 -35.37 2.45 3.09
N GLU A 54 -34.75 2.41 1.93
CA GLU A 54 -34.20 1.22 1.29
C GLU A 54 -32.72 1.08 1.66
N ILE A 55 -32.27 -0.16 1.85
CA ILE A 55 -30.89 -0.45 2.22
C ILE A 55 -30.24 -1.26 1.10
N PHE A 56 -29.16 -0.71 0.55
CA PHE A 56 -28.34 -1.35 -0.47
C PHE A 56 -26.99 -1.79 0.11
N SER A 57 -26.43 -2.84 -0.46
CA SER A 57 -25.09 -3.28 -0.16
C SER A 57 -24.06 -2.31 -0.76
N GLY A 58 -23.05 -1.96 0.01
CA GLY A 58 -21.95 -1.14 -0.44
C GLY A 58 -20.61 -1.64 0.09
N ALA A 59 -19.56 -1.25 -0.58
CA ALA A 59 -18.19 -1.47 -0.12
C ALA A 59 -17.39 -0.18 -0.21
N CYS A 60 -16.61 0.12 0.82
CA CYS A 60 -15.62 1.18 0.74
C CYS A 60 -14.46 0.71 -0.14
N ARG A 61 -14.30 1.29 -1.32
CA ARG A 61 -13.33 0.89 -2.33
C ARG A 61 -12.03 1.70 -2.29
N SER A 62 -11.85 2.53 -1.26
CA SER A 62 -10.67 3.38 -1.16
C SER A 62 -9.39 2.57 -0.95
N GLN A 63 -8.26 3.18 -1.25
CA GLN A 63 -6.92 2.57 -1.18
C GLN A 63 -6.49 2.15 0.24
N CYS A 64 -7.19 2.55 1.32
CA CYS A 64 -6.82 2.07 2.66
C CYS A 64 -6.93 0.54 2.79
N VAL A 65 -7.48 -0.11 1.78
CA VAL A 65 -7.56 -1.56 1.57
C VAL A 65 -8.20 -2.33 2.73
N GLN A 66 -8.89 -1.64 3.64
CA GLN A 66 -9.62 -2.30 4.72
C GLN A 66 -10.89 -3.00 4.24
N GLY A 67 -11.44 -2.57 3.09
CA GLY A 67 -12.59 -3.21 2.47
C GLY A 67 -13.80 -3.25 3.38
N CYS A 68 -14.14 -2.12 4.02
CA CYS A 68 -15.30 -2.09 4.92
C CYS A 68 -16.58 -2.40 4.15
N TYR A 69 -17.34 -3.36 4.67
CA TYR A 69 -18.70 -3.65 4.19
C TYR A 69 -19.65 -2.58 4.74
N LEU A 70 -20.52 -2.05 3.88
CA LEU A 70 -21.38 -0.93 4.17
C LEU A 70 -22.83 -1.22 3.84
N ASN A 71 -23.73 -0.73 4.66
CA ASN A 71 -25.13 -0.51 4.29
C ASN A 71 -25.27 0.93 3.78
N VAL A 72 -25.81 1.08 2.58
CA VAL A 72 -26.10 2.37 1.95
C VAL A 72 -27.59 2.61 2.07
N HIS A 73 -27.98 3.60 2.85
CA HIS A 73 -29.38 3.91 3.13
C HIS A 73 -29.86 4.98 2.15
N VAL A 74 -30.87 4.62 1.39
CA VAL A 74 -31.49 5.49 0.36
C VAL A 74 -32.91 5.83 0.75
N ARG A 75 -33.28 7.10 0.63
CA ARG A 75 -34.65 7.58 0.82
C ARG A 75 -34.97 8.56 -0.29
N ASP A 76 -36.10 8.34 -0.96
CA ASP A 76 -36.55 9.19 -2.07
C ASP A 76 -35.46 9.34 -3.17
N GLY A 77 -34.75 8.26 -3.48
CA GLY A 77 -33.67 8.22 -4.48
C GLY A 77 -32.38 8.93 -4.06
N GLN A 78 -32.23 9.32 -2.78
CA GLN A 78 -31.03 9.95 -2.26
C GLN A 78 -30.39 9.12 -1.15
N ILE A 79 -29.08 9.03 -1.18
CA ILE A 79 -28.29 8.40 -0.10
C ILE A 79 -28.32 9.34 1.10
N VAL A 80 -28.94 8.89 2.20
CA VAL A 80 -29.08 9.71 3.42
C VAL A 80 -28.02 9.40 4.47
N ARG A 81 -27.51 8.18 4.49
CA ARG A 81 -26.42 7.75 5.41
C ARG A 81 -25.78 6.46 4.96
N THR A 82 -24.62 6.15 5.54
CA THR A 82 -23.97 4.84 5.46
C THR A 82 -23.71 4.31 6.86
N THR A 83 -23.82 3.00 7.04
CA THR A 83 -23.53 2.31 8.31
C THR A 83 -22.65 1.08 8.04
N ALA A 84 -22.09 0.45 9.08
CA ALA A 84 -21.39 -0.80 8.92
C ALA A 84 -22.35 -1.88 8.43
N GLY A 85 -21.91 -2.66 7.45
CA GLY A 85 -22.61 -3.87 7.02
C GLY A 85 -22.35 -5.02 8.00
N ARG A 86 -23.31 -5.91 8.14
CA ARG A 86 -23.23 -7.06 9.06
C ARG A 86 -22.45 -8.21 8.43
N ILE A 87 -21.55 -8.82 9.21
CA ILE A 87 -20.76 -9.99 8.85
C ILE A 87 -20.97 -11.06 9.94
N GLU A 88 -22.01 -11.87 9.77
CA GLU A 88 -22.49 -12.76 10.84
C GLU A 88 -21.45 -13.77 11.34
N GLU A 89 -20.61 -14.30 10.44
CA GLU A 89 -19.59 -15.27 10.81
C GLU A 89 -18.43 -14.66 11.61
N GLU A 90 -18.12 -13.39 11.34
CA GLU A 90 -16.96 -12.70 11.92
C GLU A 90 -17.33 -11.25 12.27
N PRO A 91 -18.15 -11.02 13.32
CA PRO A 91 -18.66 -9.68 13.68
C PRO A 91 -17.58 -8.65 14.00
N PHE A 92 -16.37 -9.09 14.35
CA PHE A 92 -15.24 -8.20 14.59
C PHE A 92 -14.78 -7.41 13.33
N TYR A 93 -15.29 -7.78 12.14
CA TYR A 93 -15.11 -6.96 10.93
C TYR A 93 -16.18 -5.88 10.73
N GLU A 94 -17.25 -5.85 11.52
CA GLU A 94 -18.38 -4.91 11.41
C GLU A 94 -18.03 -3.50 11.92
N HIS A 95 -16.91 -2.96 11.48
CA HIS A 95 -16.44 -1.63 11.88
C HIS A 95 -16.27 -0.72 10.68
N ILE A 96 -16.62 0.55 10.88
CA ILE A 96 -16.55 1.60 9.86
C ILE A 96 -15.89 2.84 10.47
N CYS A 97 -15.00 3.47 9.72
CA CYS A 97 -14.33 4.69 10.14
C CYS A 97 -15.13 5.94 9.72
N PRO A 98 -14.76 7.14 10.21
CA PRO A 98 -15.44 8.38 9.82
C PRO A 98 -15.52 8.61 8.30
N LYS A 99 -14.51 8.17 7.51
CA LYS A 99 -14.57 8.22 6.05
C LYS A 99 -15.70 7.35 5.48
N GLY A 100 -15.90 6.16 6.04
CA GLY A 100 -17.00 5.29 5.67
C GLY A 100 -18.38 5.91 5.96
N LEU A 101 -18.50 6.63 7.09
CA LEU A 101 -19.72 7.36 7.46
C LEU A 101 -19.98 8.59 6.58
N SER A 102 -18.94 9.15 5.96
CA SER A 102 -19.00 10.40 5.21
C SER A 102 -19.31 10.23 3.72
N HIS A 103 -19.51 9.02 3.23
CA HIS A 103 -19.80 8.79 1.81
C HIS A 103 -20.96 9.63 1.25
N PRO A 104 -22.09 9.86 1.98
CA PRO A 104 -23.14 10.73 1.43
C PRO A 104 -22.63 12.13 1.08
N ALA A 105 -21.80 12.72 1.94
CA ALA A 105 -21.22 14.04 1.68
C ALA A 105 -20.23 14.02 0.49
N ARG A 106 -19.57 12.88 0.23
CA ARG A 106 -18.70 12.70 -0.92
C ARG A 106 -19.50 12.51 -2.23
N VAL A 107 -20.60 11.75 -2.17
CA VAL A 107 -21.50 11.56 -3.32
C VAL A 107 -22.06 12.90 -3.81
N TYR A 108 -22.49 13.74 -2.88
CA TYR A 108 -23.11 15.03 -3.18
C TYR A 108 -22.14 16.22 -3.05
N SER A 109 -20.85 15.95 -3.13
CA SER A 109 -19.83 17.00 -3.06
C SER A 109 -19.93 17.98 -4.24
N ALA A 110 -19.81 19.27 -3.95
CA ALA A 110 -19.72 20.30 -4.98
C ALA A 110 -18.44 20.20 -5.83
N GLY A 111 -17.44 19.46 -5.36
CA GLY A 111 -16.19 19.20 -6.10
C GLY A 111 -16.32 18.13 -7.19
N ARG A 112 -17.52 17.49 -7.38
CA ARG A 112 -17.75 16.47 -8.39
C ARG A 112 -17.64 17.05 -9.81
N LEU A 113 -16.94 16.32 -10.68
CA LEU A 113 -16.96 16.57 -12.11
C LEU A 113 -18.34 16.15 -12.65
N GLN A 114 -18.96 17.03 -13.44
CA GLN A 114 -20.36 16.88 -13.86
C GLN A 114 -20.52 16.41 -15.30
N TYR A 115 -19.57 16.72 -16.17
CA TYR A 115 -19.61 16.46 -17.61
C TYR A 115 -18.18 16.32 -18.15
N PRO A 116 -18.01 15.71 -19.34
CA PRO A 116 -16.72 15.68 -20.01
C PRO A 116 -16.23 17.08 -20.37
N MET A 117 -14.93 17.29 -20.27
CA MET A 117 -14.33 18.60 -20.51
C MET A 117 -13.09 18.48 -21.38
N ARG A 118 -12.85 19.51 -22.22
CA ARG A 118 -11.64 19.71 -23.01
C ARG A 118 -10.89 20.92 -22.47
N ARG A 119 -9.60 20.81 -22.38
CA ARG A 119 -8.73 21.94 -22.01
C ARG A 119 -8.74 23.00 -23.09
N VAL A 120 -8.83 24.27 -22.69
CA VAL A 120 -8.75 25.45 -23.55
C VAL A 120 -7.59 26.37 -23.19
N GLY A 121 -7.05 26.27 -21.98
CA GLY A 121 -5.90 27.04 -21.51
C GLY A 121 -4.60 26.23 -21.48
N GLU A 122 -3.60 26.77 -20.78
CA GLU A 122 -2.35 26.06 -20.51
C GLU A 122 -2.59 24.88 -19.57
N ARG A 123 -1.75 23.83 -19.69
CA ARG A 123 -1.82 22.68 -18.79
C ARG A 123 -1.49 23.11 -17.35
N GLY A 124 -2.34 22.75 -16.42
CA GLY A 124 -2.25 23.15 -15.01
C GLY A 124 -3.07 24.39 -14.65
N ALA A 125 -3.49 25.22 -15.64
CA ALA A 125 -4.33 26.39 -15.38
C ALA A 125 -5.76 26.05 -14.93
N GLY A 126 -6.23 24.83 -15.22
CA GLY A 126 -7.59 24.41 -14.88
C GLY A 126 -8.69 25.04 -15.74
N GLU A 127 -8.33 25.50 -16.92
CA GLU A 127 -9.25 26.13 -17.87
C GLU A 127 -9.81 25.10 -18.85
N PHE A 128 -11.10 24.81 -18.74
CA PHE A 128 -11.78 23.78 -19.51
C PHE A 128 -13.09 24.29 -20.10
N GLU A 129 -13.43 23.77 -21.28
CA GLU A 129 -14.78 23.87 -21.85
C GLU A 129 -15.52 22.54 -21.72
N ARG A 130 -16.84 22.60 -21.52
CA ARG A 130 -17.70 21.41 -21.56
C ARG A 130 -17.81 20.90 -22.99
N ILE A 131 -17.66 19.59 -23.16
CA ILE A 131 -17.90 18.85 -24.40
C ILE A 131 -18.88 17.70 -24.13
N SER A 132 -19.41 17.11 -25.20
CA SER A 132 -20.21 15.89 -25.08
C SER A 132 -19.32 14.65 -24.90
N TRP A 133 -19.92 13.57 -24.42
CA TRP A 133 -19.25 12.27 -24.37
C TRP A 133 -18.78 11.80 -25.75
N ASP A 134 -19.61 12.00 -26.78
CA ASP A 134 -19.28 11.60 -28.15
C ASP A 134 -18.07 12.38 -28.70
N GLU A 135 -17.97 13.66 -28.37
CA GLU A 135 -16.80 14.49 -28.74
C GLU A 135 -15.56 14.02 -28.00
N ALA A 136 -15.65 13.81 -26.68
CA ALA A 136 -14.52 13.36 -25.87
C ALA A 136 -13.97 12.00 -26.37
N ILE A 137 -14.85 11.01 -26.52
CA ILE A 137 -14.46 9.67 -26.94
C ILE A 137 -13.93 9.64 -28.36
N ARG A 138 -14.54 10.40 -29.28
CA ARG A 138 -14.05 10.53 -30.66
C ARG A 138 -12.65 11.14 -30.69
N GLU A 139 -12.41 12.23 -29.98
CA GLU A 139 -11.10 12.89 -29.94
C GLU A 139 -10.02 11.95 -29.36
N ILE A 140 -10.30 11.23 -28.27
CA ILE A 140 -9.41 10.22 -27.71
C ILE A 140 -9.10 9.14 -28.76
N ALA A 141 -10.14 8.59 -29.39
CA ALA A 141 -9.97 7.52 -30.36
C ALA A 141 -9.18 7.95 -31.61
N ASP A 142 -9.47 9.14 -32.14
CA ASP A 142 -8.80 9.65 -33.34
C ASP A 142 -7.30 9.89 -33.08
N LYS A 143 -6.95 10.52 -31.96
CA LYS A 143 -5.54 10.74 -31.56
C LYS A 143 -4.82 9.40 -31.32
N TRP A 144 -5.43 8.49 -30.56
CA TRP A 144 -4.80 7.22 -30.23
C TRP A 144 -4.66 6.29 -31.43
N LYS A 145 -5.60 6.31 -32.40
CA LYS A 145 -5.44 5.59 -33.68
C LYS A 145 -4.25 6.13 -34.45
N GLY A 146 -4.11 7.45 -34.53
CA GLY A 146 -2.98 8.10 -35.19
C GLY A 146 -1.65 7.72 -34.54
N TYR A 147 -1.54 7.81 -33.22
CA TYR A 147 -0.31 7.41 -32.50
C TYR A 147 0.02 5.93 -32.70
N ARG A 148 -0.98 5.04 -32.66
CA ARG A 148 -0.76 3.61 -32.88
C ARG A 148 -0.32 3.28 -34.30
N GLU A 149 -0.86 3.98 -35.29
CA GLU A 149 -0.49 3.82 -36.71
C GLU A 149 0.94 4.28 -36.97
N GLU A 150 1.34 5.42 -36.38
CA GLU A 150 2.66 6.02 -36.60
C GLU A 150 3.75 5.42 -35.71
N PHE A 151 3.46 5.18 -34.43
CA PHE A 151 4.46 4.82 -33.39
C PHE A 151 4.25 3.44 -32.77
N GLY A 152 3.18 2.74 -33.12
CA GLY A 152 2.84 1.45 -32.54
C GLY A 152 2.02 1.54 -31.24
N PRO A 153 1.53 0.39 -30.72
CA PRO A 153 0.61 0.34 -29.58
C PRO A 153 1.23 0.82 -28.27
N GLU A 154 2.55 0.73 -28.11
CA GLU A 154 3.26 1.16 -26.91
C GLU A 154 3.47 2.67 -26.80
N SER A 155 3.01 3.45 -27.79
CA SER A 155 2.95 4.92 -27.74
C SER A 155 1.90 5.45 -26.76
N ILE A 156 1.05 4.57 -26.23
CA ILE A 156 0.02 4.88 -25.24
C ILE A 156 0.34 4.12 -23.95
N ALA A 157 0.32 4.81 -22.83
CA ALA A 157 0.50 4.20 -21.53
C ALA A 157 -0.67 4.48 -20.59
N PHE A 158 -1.01 3.49 -19.75
CA PHE A 158 -2.05 3.58 -18.72
C PHE A 158 -1.40 3.68 -17.35
N PHE A 159 -1.70 4.72 -16.60
CA PHE A 159 -1.36 4.82 -15.20
C PHE A 159 -2.53 4.30 -14.35
N MET A 160 -2.33 3.14 -13.77
CA MET A 160 -3.34 2.44 -13.00
C MET A 160 -3.15 2.71 -11.51
N GLY A 161 -3.94 3.61 -10.94
CA GLY A 161 -3.93 3.87 -9.50
C GLY A 161 -4.87 2.94 -8.71
N SER A 162 -4.71 2.93 -7.40
CA SER A 162 -5.53 2.14 -6.47
C SER A 162 -6.66 2.95 -5.81
N GLY A 163 -7.06 4.06 -6.40
CA GLY A 163 -8.17 4.90 -5.92
C GLY A 163 -9.52 4.22 -5.92
N ASN A 164 -9.68 3.17 -6.72
CA ASN A 164 -10.82 2.26 -6.75
C ASN A 164 -10.30 0.81 -6.81
N THR A 165 -10.73 -0.05 -5.89
CA THR A 165 -10.23 -1.43 -5.76
C THR A 165 -11.34 -2.46 -6.02
N ALA A 166 -11.95 -2.40 -7.21
CA ALA A 166 -13.03 -3.28 -7.64
C ALA A 166 -12.80 -3.83 -9.05
N VAL A 167 -13.58 -4.83 -9.47
CA VAL A 167 -13.36 -5.57 -10.73
C VAL A 167 -13.69 -4.73 -11.96
N LEU A 168 -14.85 -4.07 -11.96
CA LEU A 168 -15.33 -3.34 -13.15
C LEU A 168 -14.65 -1.99 -13.29
N GLY A 169 -14.46 -1.26 -12.17
CA GLY A 169 -13.93 0.10 -12.17
C GLY A 169 -12.52 0.25 -11.63
N GLY A 170 -11.88 -0.80 -11.12
CA GLY A 170 -10.59 -0.70 -10.44
C GLY A 170 -9.40 -0.64 -11.39
N GLY A 171 -8.45 0.26 -11.09
CA GLY A 171 -7.18 0.32 -11.82
C GLY A 171 -6.24 -0.84 -11.48
N THR A 172 -6.09 -1.15 -10.19
CA THR A 172 -5.14 -2.19 -9.69
C THR A 172 -5.81 -3.48 -9.25
N ALA A 173 -7.08 -3.68 -9.55
CA ALA A 173 -7.76 -4.94 -9.29
C ALA A 173 -7.34 -6.01 -10.31
N ASP A 174 -6.92 -7.16 -9.84
CA ASP A 174 -6.47 -8.24 -10.73
C ASP A 174 -7.62 -8.70 -11.65
N GLY A 175 -7.42 -8.54 -12.95
CA GLY A 175 -8.41 -8.88 -13.97
C GLY A 175 -9.48 -7.80 -14.16
N SER A 176 -9.17 -6.53 -13.90
CA SER A 176 -10.12 -5.43 -14.13
C SER A 176 -10.38 -5.16 -15.61
N VAL A 177 -11.51 -4.50 -15.90
CA VAL A 177 -11.87 -4.09 -17.28
C VAL A 177 -10.84 -3.12 -17.85
N MET A 178 -10.24 -2.28 -17.03
CA MET A 178 -9.13 -1.40 -17.45
C MET A 178 -7.91 -2.20 -17.94
N GLN A 179 -7.52 -3.25 -17.20
CA GLN A 179 -6.43 -4.14 -17.63
C GLN A 179 -6.78 -4.90 -18.92
N HIS A 180 -8.06 -5.28 -19.10
CA HIS A 180 -8.53 -5.87 -20.35
C HIS A 180 -8.41 -4.87 -21.50
N LEU A 181 -8.86 -3.63 -21.36
CA LEU A 181 -8.72 -2.58 -22.36
C LEU A 181 -7.25 -2.38 -22.76
N GLN A 182 -6.38 -2.24 -21.77
CA GLN A 182 -4.95 -2.11 -22.00
C GLN A 182 -4.36 -3.28 -22.78
N THR A 183 -4.74 -4.51 -22.41
CA THR A 183 -4.27 -5.75 -23.07
C THR A 183 -4.77 -5.87 -24.50
N VAL A 184 -6.03 -5.51 -24.74
CA VAL A 184 -6.63 -5.47 -26.09
C VAL A 184 -5.90 -4.47 -26.97
N MET A 185 -5.58 -3.31 -26.41
CA MET A 185 -4.85 -2.26 -27.13
C MET A 185 -3.35 -2.55 -27.29
N GLY A 186 -2.75 -3.44 -26.53
CA GLY A 186 -1.28 -3.62 -26.48
C GLY A 186 -0.56 -2.40 -25.91
N ALA A 187 -1.24 -1.63 -25.07
CA ALA A 187 -0.71 -0.41 -24.49
C ALA A 187 0.17 -0.70 -23.26
N CYS A 188 1.07 0.22 -22.93
CA CYS A 188 1.95 0.13 -21.78
C CYS A 188 1.23 0.34 -20.45
N SER A 189 1.79 -0.22 -19.36
CA SER A 189 1.42 0.12 -17.99
C SER A 189 2.48 1.00 -17.36
N VAL A 190 2.10 2.10 -16.75
CA VAL A 190 2.97 2.83 -15.82
C VAL A 190 2.75 2.31 -14.42
N LEU A 191 3.79 1.75 -13.83
CA LEU A 191 3.78 1.20 -12.48
C LEU A 191 4.22 2.28 -11.48
N PRO A 192 3.55 2.43 -10.34
CA PRO A 192 3.82 3.51 -9.39
C PRO A 192 5.11 3.36 -8.58
N ASP A 193 5.85 2.26 -8.69
CA ASP A 193 7.13 1.97 -7.98
C ASP A 193 7.07 2.19 -6.46
N ARG A 194 5.90 2.11 -5.87
CA ARG A 194 5.66 2.32 -4.43
C ARG A 194 5.18 1.06 -3.77
N ASP A 195 5.42 0.96 -2.49
CA ASP A 195 4.87 -0.10 -1.66
C ASP A 195 5.30 -1.52 -2.11
N ILE A 196 6.46 -1.63 -2.76
CA ILE A 196 6.95 -2.88 -3.37
C ILE A 196 7.83 -3.67 -2.41
N ALA A 197 8.73 -3.00 -1.66
CA ALA A 197 9.76 -3.66 -0.87
C ALA A 197 9.20 -4.70 0.12
N PHE A 198 8.12 -4.39 0.82
CA PHE A 198 7.45 -5.32 1.75
C PHE A 198 6.97 -6.60 1.05
N GLN A 199 6.29 -6.45 -0.09
CA GLN A 199 5.75 -7.58 -0.83
C GLN A 199 6.88 -8.41 -1.47
N SER A 200 7.90 -7.74 -1.98
CA SER A 200 9.07 -8.39 -2.57
C SER A 200 9.85 -9.21 -1.55
N ALA A 201 10.15 -8.64 -0.39
CA ALA A 201 10.81 -9.35 0.71
C ALA A 201 10.00 -10.57 1.16
N MET A 202 8.70 -10.38 1.39
CA MET A 202 7.81 -11.47 1.80
C MET A 202 7.74 -12.58 0.74
N SER A 203 7.57 -12.23 -0.53
CA SER A 203 7.51 -13.20 -1.62
C SER A 203 8.85 -13.90 -1.85
N LYS A 204 9.94 -13.17 -1.68
CA LYS A 204 11.31 -13.69 -1.81
C LYS A 204 11.66 -14.68 -0.71
N MET A 205 11.26 -14.43 0.53
CA MET A 205 11.56 -15.34 1.65
C MET A 205 10.54 -16.47 1.82
N PHE A 206 9.24 -16.18 1.65
CA PHE A 206 8.17 -17.12 1.97
C PHE A 206 7.50 -17.75 0.75
N GLY A 207 7.80 -17.23 -0.46
CA GLY A 207 7.18 -17.62 -1.71
C GLY A 207 5.92 -16.81 -2.04
N PRO A 208 5.30 -17.07 -3.21
CA PRO A 208 4.29 -16.20 -3.82
C PRO A 208 2.91 -16.22 -3.13
N GLY A 209 2.79 -16.86 -1.99
CA GLY A 209 1.56 -16.89 -1.20
C GLY A 209 1.47 -15.74 -0.18
N GLY A 210 0.28 -15.45 0.31
CA GLY A 210 0.10 -14.52 1.43
C GLY A 210 0.48 -15.17 2.76
N ALA A 211 1.28 -14.48 3.58
CA ALA A 211 1.79 -15.00 4.85
C ALA A 211 1.13 -14.36 6.09
N PHE A 212 -0.07 -13.80 5.93
CA PHE A 212 -0.72 -13.00 6.98
C PHE A 212 -1.52 -13.85 7.95
N VAL A 213 -1.32 -13.61 9.24
CA VAL A 213 -2.04 -14.26 10.32
C VAL A 213 -3.39 -13.56 10.55
N SER A 214 -4.47 -14.33 10.51
CA SER A 214 -5.84 -13.85 10.75
C SER A 214 -5.99 -13.22 12.14
N PRO A 215 -6.85 -12.21 12.31
CA PRO A 215 -7.18 -11.65 13.63
C PRO A 215 -7.63 -12.68 14.66
N LYS A 216 -8.15 -13.83 14.25
CA LYS A 216 -8.53 -14.93 15.15
C LYS A 216 -7.35 -15.48 15.97
N GLU A 217 -6.14 -15.37 15.45
CA GLU A 217 -4.92 -15.85 16.10
C GLU A 217 -4.31 -14.81 17.07
N TRP A 218 -4.71 -13.54 16.99
CA TRP A 218 -3.98 -12.47 17.68
C TRP A 218 -4.09 -12.55 19.21
N SER A 219 -5.21 -12.98 19.73
CA SER A 219 -5.41 -13.13 21.19
C SER A 219 -4.60 -14.25 21.83
N GLY A 220 -3.99 -15.11 21.02
CA GLY A 220 -3.09 -16.17 21.50
C GLY A 220 -1.62 -15.76 21.55
N ALA A 221 -1.27 -14.56 21.05
CA ALA A 221 0.08 -14.05 21.10
C ALA A 221 0.45 -13.56 22.51
N ASN A 222 1.70 -13.78 22.93
CA ASN A 222 2.23 -13.15 24.13
C ASN A 222 2.60 -11.69 23.86
N HIS A 223 3.12 -11.42 22.65
CA HIS A 223 3.54 -10.10 22.22
C HIS A 223 3.01 -9.77 20.83
N ILE A 224 2.56 -8.54 20.66
CA ILE A 224 2.25 -7.96 19.36
C ILE A 224 3.11 -6.73 19.18
N VAL A 225 3.93 -6.72 18.13
CA VAL A 225 4.77 -5.59 17.76
C VAL A 225 4.13 -4.83 16.61
N ILE A 226 3.89 -3.53 16.80
CA ILE A 226 3.50 -2.60 15.72
C ILE A 226 4.78 -1.89 15.29
N TRP A 227 5.32 -2.23 14.12
CA TRP A 227 6.61 -1.76 13.64
C TRP A 227 6.46 -0.87 12.40
N GLY A 228 6.83 0.39 12.51
CA GLY A 228 6.81 1.35 11.39
C GLY A 228 5.45 1.51 10.73
N CYS A 229 4.36 1.39 11.47
CA CYS A 229 3.02 1.58 10.94
C CYS A 229 2.06 2.22 11.96
N ASN A 230 1.02 2.88 11.45
CA ASN A 230 0.05 3.59 12.29
C ASN A 230 -1.39 3.14 11.98
N PRO A 231 -1.81 1.92 12.41
CA PRO A 231 -3.16 1.43 12.19
C PRO A 231 -4.26 2.34 12.75
N ALA A 232 -4.02 3.05 13.85
CA ALA A 232 -4.99 4.00 14.41
C ALA A 232 -5.33 5.18 13.48
N VAL A 233 -4.48 5.45 12.50
CA VAL A 233 -4.68 6.51 11.50
C VAL A 233 -4.97 5.94 10.12
N SER A 234 -4.18 5.01 9.63
CA SER A 234 -4.28 4.49 8.27
C SER A 234 -5.27 3.33 8.13
N CYS A 235 -5.32 2.43 9.12
CA CYS A 235 -6.11 1.20 9.12
C CYS A 235 -7.07 1.11 10.31
N LYS A 236 -7.86 2.17 10.53
CA LYS A 236 -8.67 2.37 11.75
C LYS A 236 -9.53 1.18 12.17
N ARG A 237 -10.08 0.44 11.20
CA ARG A 237 -10.85 -0.76 11.47
C ARG A 237 -10.05 -1.86 12.16
N MET A 238 -8.73 -1.88 11.99
CA MET A 238 -7.86 -2.88 12.60
C MET A 238 -7.49 -2.55 14.06
N MET A 239 -7.58 -1.28 14.45
CA MET A 239 -7.04 -0.86 15.76
C MET A 239 -7.72 -1.55 16.94
N HIS A 240 -9.04 -1.79 16.87
CA HIS A 240 -9.74 -2.50 17.95
C HIS A 240 -9.21 -3.94 18.11
N LEU A 241 -8.82 -4.62 17.02
CA LEU A 241 -8.28 -5.98 17.10
C LEU A 241 -6.96 -6.06 17.87
N TYR A 242 -6.11 -5.03 17.75
CA TYR A 242 -4.91 -4.90 18.58
C TYR A 242 -5.28 -4.71 20.07
N LEU A 243 -6.33 -3.92 20.32
CA LEU A 243 -6.78 -3.69 21.69
C LEU A 243 -7.47 -4.91 22.27
N ASP A 244 -8.26 -5.64 21.50
CA ASP A 244 -8.89 -6.90 21.91
C ASP A 244 -7.83 -7.94 22.26
N ALA A 245 -6.76 -8.06 21.48
CA ALA A 245 -5.63 -8.94 21.78
C ALA A 245 -4.90 -8.50 23.06
N LYS A 246 -4.71 -7.18 23.26
CA LYS A 246 -4.14 -6.63 24.50
C LYS A 246 -5.02 -6.95 25.71
N GLU A 247 -6.34 -6.80 25.59
CA GLU A 247 -7.29 -7.17 26.65
C GLU A 247 -7.28 -8.68 26.94
N ALA A 248 -6.97 -9.51 25.94
CA ALA A 248 -6.76 -10.95 26.11
C ALA A 248 -5.42 -11.31 26.77
N GLY A 249 -4.53 -10.35 26.99
CA GLY A 249 -3.26 -10.52 27.71
C GLY A 249 -1.98 -10.33 26.88
N ALA A 250 -2.08 -10.07 25.57
CA ALA A 250 -0.92 -9.77 24.76
C ALA A 250 -0.28 -8.43 25.16
N GLN A 251 1.05 -8.37 25.23
CA GLN A 251 1.77 -7.11 25.40
C GLN A 251 1.93 -6.42 24.06
N LEU A 252 1.47 -5.16 23.98
CA LEU A 252 1.53 -4.37 22.76
C LEU A 252 2.76 -3.47 22.79
N THR A 253 3.69 -3.67 21.85
CA THR A 253 4.91 -2.87 21.67
C THR A 253 4.80 -2.09 20.37
N THR A 254 5.14 -0.79 20.38
CA THR A 254 5.28 0.01 19.17
C THR A 254 6.73 0.42 18.96
N ILE A 255 7.29 0.07 17.80
CA ILE A 255 8.60 0.54 17.31
C ILE A 255 8.31 1.57 16.22
N ASP A 256 8.62 2.83 16.45
CA ASP A 256 8.31 3.93 15.54
C ASP A 256 9.25 5.12 15.79
N ILE A 257 9.38 5.97 14.79
CA ILE A 257 10.20 7.18 14.84
C ILE A 257 9.54 8.33 15.62
N GLN A 258 8.25 8.24 15.93
CA GLN A 258 7.50 9.30 16.63
C GLN A 258 6.49 8.70 17.61
N TYR A 259 6.19 9.46 18.67
CA TYR A 259 5.12 9.13 19.59
C TYR A 259 3.76 9.43 18.95
N ASN A 260 3.09 8.40 18.47
CA ASN A 260 1.82 8.49 17.75
C ASN A 260 0.65 7.87 18.54
N THR A 261 -0.52 7.80 17.92
CA THR A 261 -1.74 7.25 18.57
C THR A 261 -1.60 5.78 18.97
N ASN A 262 -0.81 4.97 18.23
CA ASN A 262 -0.60 3.57 18.61
C ASN A 262 0.26 3.49 19.87
N VAL A 263 1.31 4.30 19.95
CA VAL A 263 2.20 4.39 21.13
C VAL A 263 1.38 4.70 22.38
N ALA A 264 0.42 5.63 22.28
CA ALA A 264 -0.46 5.96 23.40
C ALA A 264 -1.35 4.80 23.88
N LYS A 265 -1.42 3.71 23.12
CA LYS A 265 -2.18 2.48 23.44
C LYS A 265 -1.28 1.29 23.75
N SER A 266 0.00 1.37 23.44
CA SER A 266 1.00 0.33 23.66
C SER A 266 1.46 0.28 25.12
N ASP A 267 1.97 -0.87 25.52
CA ASP A 267 2.60 -1.09 26.83
C ASP A 267 4.05 -0.63 26.83
N TRP A 268 4.67 -0.66 25.65
CA TRP A 268 6.04 -0.27 25.48
C TRP A 268 6.26 0.47 24.16
N TYR A 269 7.02 1.54 24.20
CA TYR A 269 7.46 2.31 23.03
C TYR A 269 8.96 2.23 22.86
N VAL A 270 9.38 1.91 21.65
CA VAL A 270 10.79 1.85 21.26
C VAL A 270 11.01 2.91 20.18
N PRO A 271 11.55 4.08 20.51
CA PRO A 271 11.89 5.09 19.52
C PRO A 271 13.10 4.64 18.70
N VAL A 272 13.03 4.76 17.37
CA VAL A 272 14.10 4.37 16.45
C VAL A 272 14.41 5.55 15.51
N HIS A 273 15.66 5.71 15.10
CA HIS A 273 16.03 6.71 14.09
C HIS A 273 15.44 6.30 12.72
N PRO A 274 15.05 7.28 11.87
CA PRO A 274 14.54 6.98 10.54
C PRO A 274 15.46 6.06 9.73
N ALA A 275 14.89 5.04 9.06
CA ALA A 275 15.60 4.10 8.18
C ALA A 275 16.69 3.23 8.83
N THR A 276 16.73 3.12 10.16
CA THR A 276 17.74 2.31 10.88
C THR A 276 17.18 1.05 11.50
N ASP A 277 15.95 0.71 11.17
CA ASP A 277 15.23 -0.47 11.68
C ASP A 277 15.99 -1.78 11.41
N GLY A 278 16.61 -1.90 10.24
CA GLY A 278 17.45 -3.05 9.92
C GLY A 278 18.66 -3.17 10.85
N ALA A 279 19.31 -2.06 11.18
CA ALA A 279 20.43 -2.03 12.15
C ALA A 279 19.96 -2.46 13.55
N LEU A 280 18.77 -2.02 13.97
CA LEU A 280 18.14 -2.49 15.20
C LEU A 280 17.97 -4.02 15.19
N VAL A 281 17.50 -4.59 14.08
CA VAL A 281 17.34 -6.05 13.92
C VAL A 281 18.68 -6.76 14.05
N PHE A 282 19.75 -6.26 13.45
CA PHE A 282 21.08 -6.85 13.60
C PHE A 282 21.55 -6.86 15.04
N GLY A 283 21.28 -5.78 15.82
CA GLY A 283 21.56 -5.74 17.25
C GLY A 283 20.74 -6.77 18.04
N ILE A 284 19.46 -6.93 17.71
CA ILE A 284 18.57 -7.96 18.30
C ILE A 284 19.11 -9.35 17.98
N LEU A 285 19.44 -9.63 16.73
CA LEU A 285 19.96 -10.93 16.30
C LEU A 285 21.30 -11.25 16.93
N SER A 286 22.20 -10.27 17.06
CA SER A 286 23.48 -10.44 17.77
C SER A 286 23.28 -10.93 19.20
N GLU A 287 22.37 -10.33 19.94
CA GLU A 287 22.06 -10.77 21.32
C GLU A 287 21.38 -12.15 21.33
N VAL A 288 20.42 -12.40 20.40
CA VAL A 288 19.76 -13.72 20.25
C VAL A 288 20.80 -14.83 20.06
N ILE A 289 21.77 -14.62 19.16
CA ILE A 289 22.83 -15.61 18.88
C ILE A 289 23.76 -15.74 20.08
N ALA A 290 24.17 -14.64 20.69
CA ALA A 290 25.07 -14.66 21.85
C ALA A 290 24.49 -15.43 23.05
N GLN A 291 23.18 -15.38 23.22
CA GLN A 291 22.45 -16.09 24.27
C GLN A 291 22.00 -17.51 23.88
N GLY A 292 22.17 -17.91 22.61
CA GLY A 292 21.70 -19.20 22.11
C GLY A 292 20.18 -19.33 22.04
N TRP A 293 19.47 -18.22 21.78
CA TRP A 293 17.98 -18.17 21.74
C TRP A 293 17.40 -18.35 20.33
N GLN A 294 18.23 -18.67 19.34
CA GLN A 294 17.74 -19.05 18.00
C GLN A 294 17.01 -20.41 18.07
N ASP A 295 15.95 -20.54 17.29
CA ASP A 295 15.24 -21.80 17.13
C ASP A 295 15.95 -22.71 16.12
N SER A 296 16.98 -23.41 16.56
CA SER A 296 17.79 -24.28 15.70
C SER A 296 16.98 -25.44 15.10
N GLU A 297 15.93 -25.92 15.77
CA GLU A 297 15.06 -26.98 15.26
C GLU A 297 14.25 -26.44 14.08
N PHE A 298 13.63 -25.27 14.23
CA PHE A 298 12.89 -24.62 13.16
C PHE A 298 13.80 -24.30 11.97
N LEU A 299 15.01 -23.78 12.21
CA LEU A 299 15.97 -23.47 11.18
C LEU A 299 16.34 -24.71 10.34
N ARG A 300 16.61 -25.83 10.99
CA ARG A 300 16.93 -27.10 10.33
C ARG A 300 15.77 -27.66 9.52
N ALA A 301 14.56 -27.59 10.06
CA ALA A 301 13.39 -28.23 9.49
C ALA A 301 12.71 -27.43 8.40
N HIS A 302 12.71 -26.10 8.48
CA HIS A 302 11.79 -25.26 7.73
C HIS A 302 12.45 -24.15 6.90
N THR A 303 13.78 -24.03 6.96
CA THR A 303 14.50 -22.99 6.22
C THR A 303 15.64 -23.56 5.38
N GLU A 304 16.25 -22.71 4.56
CA GLU A 304 17.48 -23.03 3.80
C GLU A 304 18.77 -22.87 4.65
N ALA A 305 18.67 -22.57 5.95
CA ALA A 305 19.84 -22.39 6.82
C ALA A 305 20.89 -23.52 6.73
N PRO A 306 20.53 -24.82 6.66
CA PRO A 306 21.49 -25.91 6.54
C PRO A 306 21.97 -26.19 5.12
N PHE A 307 21.44 -25.54 4.08
CA PHE A 307 21.81 -25.81 2.69
C PHE A 307 23.24 -25.36 2.41
N LEU A 308 23.94 -26.16 1.58
CA LEU A 308 25.34 -25.96 1.27
C LEU A 308 25.49 -25.09 0.02
N VAL A 309 26.16 -23.96 0.15
CA VAL A 309 26.44 -23.03 -0.94
C VAL A 309 27.87 -23.23 -1.42
N LYS A 310 28.06 -23.32 -2.75
CA LYS A 310 29.35 -23.41 -3.44
C LYS A 310 29.98 -22.00 -3.61
N GLU A 311 31.26 -21.97 -4.06
CA GLU A 311 31.98 -20.72 -4.33
C GLU A 311 31.34 -19.85 -5.44
N ASP A 312 30.52 -20.43 -6.31
CA ASP A 312 29.81 -19.77 -7.38
C ASP A 312 28.42 -19.19 -6.94
N ASN A 313 28.17 -19.18 -5.65
CA ASN A 313 26.91 -18.73 -5.03
C ASN A 313 25.69 -19.61 -5.34
N THR A 314 25.87 -20.79 -5.96
CA THR A 314 24.78 -21.74 -6.14
C THR A 314 24.79 -22.82 -5.07
N PHE A 315 23.64 -23.43 -4.82
CA PHE A 315 23.56 -24.56 -3.90
C PHE A 315 24.28 -25.80 -4.48
N LEU A 316 24.94 -26.55 -3.61
CA LEU A 316 25.37 -27.89 -3.93
C LEU A 316 24.13 -28.80 -4.07
N ARG A 317 24.04 -29.50 -5.19
CA ARG A 317 22.91 -30.39 -5.52
C ARG A 317 23.35 -31.80 -5.77
N MET A 318 22.38 -32.71 -5.81
CA MET A 318 22.65 -34.12 -6.12
C MET A 318 23.27 -34.31 -7.48
N SER A 319 22.94 -33.47 -8.47
CA SER A 319 23.58 -33.53 -9.81
C SER A 319 25.06 -33.20 -9.78
N ASP A 320 25.52 -32.30 -8.91
CA ASP A 320 26.93 -31.98 -8.70
C ASP A 320 27.70 -33.22 -8.18
N LEU A 321 27.00 -34.07 -7.43
CA LEU A 321 27.53 -35.31 -6.84
C LEU A 321 27.32 -36.56 -7.75
N GLY A 322 27.02 -36.34 -9.02
CA GLY A 322 26.89 -37.38 -10.02
C GLY A 322 25.55 -38.12 -10.08
N VAL A 323 24.54 -37.66 -9.34
CA VAL A 323 23.17 -38.19 -9.42
C VAL A 323 22.33 -37.31 -10.35
N PRO A 324 21.93 -37.82 -11.52
CA PRO A 324 21.22 -36.98 -12.51
C PRO A 324 19.91 -36.40 -11.97
N ALA A 325 19.64 -35.14 -12.31
CA ALA A 325 18.34 -34.52 -12.09
C ALA A 325 17.22 -35.29 -12.80
N LYS A 326 16.02 -35.27 -12.21
CA LYS A 326 14.84 -35.97 -12.74
C LYS A 326 13.80 -34.96 -13.22
N GLU A 327 13.01 -35.38 -14.20
CA GLU A 327 11.80 -34.60 -14.55
C GLU A 327 10.75 -34.74 -13.46
N GLY A 328 10.24 -33.60 -13.05
CA GLY A 328 9.12 -33.45 -12.11
C GLY A 328 7.79 -33.21 -12.79
N PRO A 329 6.75 -32.92 -11.99
CA PRO A 329 5.42 -32.58 -12.49
C PRO A 329 5.45 -31.38 -13.44
N VAL A 330 4.52 -31.36 -14.40
CA VAL A 330 4.35 -30.22 -15.30
C VAL A 330 3.86 -29.01 -14.49
N ASN A 331 4.59 -27.92 -14.58
CA ASN A 331 4.17 -26.66 -13.97
C ASN A 331 2.94 -26.12 -14.73
N ALA A 332 1.83 -25.98 -14.02
CA ALA A 332 0.56 -25.55 -14.61
C ALA A 332 0.61 -24.13 -15.21
N MET A 333 1.54 -23.29 -14.77
CA MET A 333 1.68 -21.93 -15.29
C MET A 333 2.53 -21.85 -16.57
N THR A 334 3.55 -22.67 -16.66
CA THR A 334 4.50 -22.64 -17.79
C THR A 334 4.26 -23.76 -18.83
N GLY A 335 3.47 -24.79 -18.47
CA GLY A 335 3.26 -25.97 -19.29
C GLY A 335 4.51 -26.86 -19.48
N LYS A 336 5.60 -26.60 -18.75
CA LYS A 336 6.85 -27.32 -18.82
C LYS A 336 7.05 -28.22 -17.61
N PRO A 337 7.72 -29.40 -17.77
CA PRO A 337 8.12 -30.19 -16.60
C PRO A 337 9.01 -29.36 -15.66
N THR A 338 8.83 -29.56 -14.36
CA THR A 338 9.77 -29.05 -13.36
C THR A 338 11.01 -29.95 -13.32
N VAL A 339 12.12 -29.43 -12.82
CA VAL A 339 13.34 -30.22 -12.58
C VAL A 339 13.39 -30.55 -11.09
N ILE A 340 13.59 -31.83 -10.77
CA ILE A 340 13.84 -32.31 -9.42
C ILE A 340 15.32 -32.58 -9.29
N ASP A 341 16.04 -31.70 -8.66
CA ASP A 341 17.47 -31.79 -8.34
C ASP A 341 17.64 -31.22 -6.92
N PRO A 342 17.51 -32.09 -5.91
CA PRO A 342 17.48 -31.64 -4.52
C PRO A 342 18.78 -30.99 -4.08
N GLU A 343 18.67 -29.89 -3.38
CA GLU A 343 19.76 -29.30 -2.60
C GLU A 343 20.20 -30.30 -1.52
N VAL A 344 21.49 -30.25 -1.17
CA VAL A 344 22.06 -31.11 -0.14
C VAL A 344 22.43 -30.38 1.11
N VAL A 345 22.45 -31.12 2.20
CA VAL A 345 22.87 -30.69 3.53
C VAL A 345 23.92 -31.65 4.07
N TRP A 346 24.72 -31.25 5.03
CA TRP A 346 25.54 -32.15 5.83
C TRP A 346 24.70 -32.80 6.92
N ASP A 347 24.60 -34.12 6.92
CA ASP A 347 23.87 -34.87 7.94
C ASP A 347 24.79 -35.26 9.08
N GLU A 348 24.62 -34.68 10.27
CA GLU A 348 25.42 -34.99 11.46
C GLU A 348 25.27 -36.43 11.90
N ALA A 349 24.13 -37.05 11.69
CA ALA A 349 23.89 -38.45 12.10
C ALA A 349 24.74 -39.47 11.31
N THR A 350 25.02 -39.18 10.04
CA THR A 350 25.76 -40.07 9.14
C THR A 350 27.11 -39.51 8.74
N GLN A 351 27.45 -38.29 9.13
CA GLN A 351 28.69 -37.58 8.77
C GLN A 351 28.92 -37.56 7.26
N SER A 352 27.89 -37.30 6.47
CA SER A 352 27.90 -37.29 5.01
C SER A 352 26.88 -36.29 4.44
N VAL A 353 27.03 -35.92 3.17
CA VAL A 353 26.05 -35.15 2.45
C VAL A 353 24.85 -36.01 2.06
N LYS A 354 23.67 -35.44 2.22
CA LYS A 354 22.39 -36.04 1.81
C LYS A 354 21.47 -35.00 1.17
N PRO A 355 20.51 -35.42 0.33
CA PRO A 355 19.38 -34.57 0.01
C PRO A 355 18.73 -34.06 1.29
N TYR A 356 18.35 -32.80 1.32
CA TYR A 356 17.77 -32.20 2.53
C TYR A 356 16.54 -32.98 3.06
N SER A 357 15.79 -33.63 2.18
CA SER A 357 14.61 -34.44 2.51
C SER A 357 14.91 -35.81 3.13
N GLU A 358 16.18 -36.27 3.09
CA GLU A 358 16.60 -37.55 3.59
C GLU A 358 17.55 -37.45 4.79
N ALA A 359 17.99 -36.24 5.13
CA ALA A 359 18.87 -36.01 6.25
C ALA A 359 18.09 -36.12 7.57
N GLU A 360 18.63 -36.85 8.54
CA GLU A 360 18.05 -37.00 9.88
C GLU A 360 18.38 -35.81 10.77
N MET A 361 19.59 -35.27 10.64
CA MET A 361 20.08 -34.16 11.45
C MET A 361 20.91 -33.19 10.60
N PRO A 362 20.22 -32.31 9.81
CA PRO A 362 20.92 -31.31 9.02
C PRO A 362 21.77 -30.39 9.88
N ALA A 363 23.09 -30.32 9.59
CA ALA A 363 24.02 -29.47 10.30
C ALA A 363 23.82 -28.00 9.98
N LEU A 364 23.91 -27.16 11.01
CA LEU A 364 24.00 -25.70 10.83
C LEU A 364 25.47 -25.24 10.88
N GLU A 365 26.31 -25.94 11.64
CA GLU A 365 27.71 -25.61 11.86
C GLU A 365 28.54 -26.90 11.92
N GLY A 366 29.88 -26.79 12.02
CA GLY A 366 30.77 -27.93 12.25
C GLY A 366 30.92 -28.88 11.05
N ILE A 367 30.65 -28.41 9.83
CA ILE A 367 30.78 -29.20 8.62
C ILE A 367 32.18 -29.13 8.01
N PRO A 368 32.60 -30.13 7.19
CA PRO A 368 33.80 -29.98 6.38
C PRO A 368 33.72 -28.75 5.46
N GLY A 369 34.84 -28.06 5.25
CA GLY A 369 34.91 -26.93 4.32
C GLY A 369 34.88 -27.32 2.84
N GLU A 370 35.05 -28.61 2.55
CA GLU A 370 35.06 -29.18 1.20
C GLU A 370 34.43 -30.57 1.20
N VAL A 371 33.62 -30.85 0.18
CA VAL A 371 32.98 -32.14 -0.05
C VAL A 371 33.00 -32.45 -1.54
N GLU A 372 33.52 -33.66 -1.91
CA GLU A 372 33.63 -34.14 -3.29
C GLU A 372 34.30 -33.13 -4.26
N GLY A 373 35.27 -32.34 -3.73
CA GLY A 373 35.97 -31.33 -4.50
C GLY A 373 35.29 -29.96 -4.59
N PHE A 374 34.15 -29.81 -3.99
CA PHE A 374 33.45 -28.50 -3.87
C PHE A 374 33.75 -27.87 -2.52
N ARG A 375 34.24 -26.64 -2.53
CA ARG A 375 34.24 -25.79 -1.32
C ARG A 375 32.82 -25.34 -1.02
N ILE A 376 32.43 -25.57 0.21
CA ILE A 376 31.04 -25.35 0.64
C ILE A 376 30.96 -24.64 1.98
N ARG A 377 29.85 -23.91 2.17
CA ARG A 377 29.46 -23.31 3.42
C ARG A 377 27.95 -23.44 3.63
N PRO A 378 27.44 -23.76 4.82
CA PRO A 378 26.00 -23.67 5.05
C PRO A 378 25.56 -22.20 5.07
N VAL A 379 24.34 -21.93 4.60
CA VAL A 379 23.76 -20.58 4.64
C VAL A 379 23.82 -19.99 6.05
N TRP A 380 23.61 -20.83 7.07
CA TRP A 380 23.69 -20.42 8.47
C TRP A 380 25.04 -19.80 8.85
N SER A 381 26.14 -20.32 8.36
CA SER A 381 27.46 -19.76 8.66
C SER A 381 27.64 -18.36 8.07
N MET A 382 27.01 -18.06 6.93
CA MET A 382 27.03 -16.74 6.32
C MET A 382 26.13 -15.76 7.09
N ILE A 383 25.00 -16.24 7.63
CA ILE A 383 24.15 -15.46 8.55
C ILE A 383 24.95 -15.07 9.82
N LEU A 384 25.65 -16.03 10.42
CA LEU A 384 26.49 -15.75 11.60
C LEU A 384 27.61 -14.74 11.28
N GLU A 385 28.23 -14.86 10.10
CA GLU A 385 29.25 -13.91 9.65
C GLU A 385 28.66 -12.50 9.50
N ALA A 386 27.50 -12.35 8.86
CA ALA A 386 26.83 -11.06 8.71
C ALA A 386 26.45 -10.44 10.06
N ILE A 387 26.02 -11.25 11.02
CA ILE A 387 25.64 -10.79 12.37
C ILE A 387 26.89 -10.47 13.19
N SER A 388 28.02 -11.17 13.00
CA SER A 388 29.22 -11.07 13.84
C SER A 388 29.83 -9.66 13.88
N ALA A 389 29.59 -8.84 12.85
CA ALA A 389 30.01 -7.46 12.79
C ALA A 389 29.17 -6.52 13.66
N TRP A 390 28.08 -7.02 14.26
CA TRP A 390 27.14 -6.23 15.04
C TRP A 390 27.16 -6.64 16.52
N THR A 391 26.97 -5.64 17.37
CA THR A 391 26.70 -5.79 18.80
C THR A 391 25.50 -4.93 19.15
N PRO A 392 24.83 -5.18 20.29
CA PRO A 392 23.77 -4.28 20.76
C PRO A 392 24.24 -2.82 20.91
N GLU A 393 25.51 -2.59 21.26
CA GLU A 393 26.10 -1.26 21.39
C GLU A 393 26.23 -0.57 20.04
N ARG A 394 26.79 -1.26 19.03
CA ARG A 394 26.89 -0.72 17.66
C ARG A 394 25.50 -0.43 17.07
N ALA A 395 24.55 -1.32 17.28
CA ALA A 395 23.19 -1.11 16.83
C ALA A 395 22.55 0.10 17.53
N SER A 396 22.78 0.25 18.84
CA SER A 396 22.31 1.40 19.62
C SER A 396 22.88 2.73 19.11
N GLU A 397 24.16 2.78 18.80
CA GLU A 397 24.81 3.96 18.19
C GLU A 397 24.16 4.34 16.86
N THR A 398 23.81 3.34 16.02
CA THR A 398 23.20 3.56 14.71
C THR A 398 21.74 3.94 14.81
N CYS A 399 20.95 3.20 15.58
CA CYS A 399 19.49 3.33 15.57
C CYS A 399 18.90 4.21 16.69
N GLY A 400 19.74 4.62 17.66
CA GLY A 400 19.33 5.44 18.79
C GLY A 400 18.52 4.69 19.86
N VAL A 401 18.29 3.39 19.70
CA VAL A 401 17.58 2.56 20.68
C VAL A 401 18.56 2.17 21.80
N PRO A 402 18.23 2.37 23.08
CA PRO A 402 19.10 1.99 24.19
C PRO A 402 19.48 0.48 24.16
N VAL A 403 20.71 0.16 24.52
CA VAL A 403 21.23 -1.24 24.54
C VAL A 403 20.32 -2.19 25.32
N GLU A 404 19.81 -1.73 26.46
CA GLU A 404 18.90 -2.55 27.31
C GLU A 404 17.56 -2.82 26.61
N ASP A 405 17.07 -1.90 25.81
CA ASP A 405 15.85 -2.09 25.01
C ASP A 405 16.09 -3.06 23.85
N ILE A 406 17.28 -3.00 23.21
CA ILE A 406 17.69 -3.99 22.20
C ILE A 406 17.72 -5.40 22.80
N LYS A 407 18.35 -5.56 23.99
CA LYS A 407 18.41 -6.84 24.69
C LYS A 407 17.01 -7.32 25.15
N ARG A 408 16.15 -6.38 25.53
CA ARG A 408 14.75 -6.70 25.86
C ARG A 408 13.97 -7.20 24.64
N LEU A 409 14.15 -6.56 23.47
CA LEU A 409 13.59 -7.03 22.21
C LEU A 409 14.14 -8.42 21.84
N ALA A 410 15.42 -8.65 22.02
CA ALA A 410 16.05 -9.96 21.77
C ALA A 410 15.42 -11.06 22.64
N ARG A 411 15.20 -10.79 23.91
CA ARG A 411 14.52 -11.73 24.82
C ARG A 411 13.08 -11.95 24.42
N MET A 412 12.37 -10.89 24.07
CA MET A 412 10.97 -10.97 23.61
C MET A 412 10.83 -11.91 22.41
N TYR A 413 11.68 -11.73 21.36
CA TYR A 413 11.63 -12.59 20.18
C TYR A 413 12.21 -13.99 20.45
N GLY A 414 13.30 -14.10 21.23
CA GLY A 414 14.02 -15.35 21.42
C GLY A 414 13.46 -16.27 22.50
N GLN A 415 12.76 -15.73 23.51
CA GLN A 415 12.35 -16.48 24.72
C GLN A 415 10.89 -16.33 25.11
N GLU A 416 10.25 -15.19 24.79
CA GLU A 416 8.94 -14.85 25.35
C GLU A 416 7.81 -14.99 24.30
N GLY A 417 8.08 -15.58 23.13
CA GLY A 417 7.08 -15.83 22.10
C GLY A 417 5.88 -16.66 22.55
N PRO A 418 4.81 -16.74 21.75
CA PRO A 418 4.73 -16.31 20.36
C PRO A 418 4.62 -14.80 20.16
N VAL A 419 5.31 -14.29 19.12
CA VAL A 419 5.31 -12.88 18.75
C VAL A 419 4.63 -12.72 17.38
N LEU A 420 3.65 -11.83 17.32
CA LEU A 420 3.08 -11.32 16.08
C LEU A 420 3.71 -9.98 15.73
N THR A 421 4.16 -9.81 14.50
CA THR A 421 4.77 -8.57 14.03
C THR A 421 3.92 -7.91 12.98
N GLY A 422 3.32 -6.78 13.33
CA GLY A 422 2.55 -5.93 12.44
C GLY A 422 3.44 -4.86 11.84
N MET A 423 3.62 -4.87 10.53
CA MET A 423 4.40 -3.87 9.80
C MET A 423 3.66 -3.43 8.57
N ASN A 424 3.95 -2.24 8.08
CA ASN A 424 3.34 -1.72 6.86
C ASN A 424 4.19 -0.58 6.29
N GLN A 425 3.61 0.25 5.48
CA GLN A 425 4.23 1.18 4.53
C GLN A 425 5.18 2.23 5.13
N GLY A 426 5.24 2.40 6.47
CA GLY A 426 6.20 3.33 7.08
C GLY A 426 7.66 2.97 6.85
N LEU A 427 7.97 1.68 6.77
CA LEU A 427 9.31 1.16 6.48
C LEU A 427 9.62 1.12 4.97
N ASN A 428 8.60 1.22 4.12
CA ASN A 428 8.69 0.91 2.69
C ASN A 428 9.35 2.01 1.85
N HIS A 429 9.42 3.23 2.37
CA HIS A 429 9.75 4.40 1.57
C HIS A 429 11.18 4.93 1.79
N TYR A 430 12.12 4.02 2.06
CA TYR A 430 13.53 4.30 2.17
C TYR A 430 14.32 3.49 1.14
N PHE A 431 15.52 3.93 0.81
CA PHE A 431 16.39 3.22 -0.12
C PHE A 431 16.69 1.79 0.33
N ASN A 432 16.91 1.60 1.63
CA ASN A 432 17.23 0.32 2.26
C ASN A 432 15.98 -0.48 2.73
N ALA A 433 14.79 -0.12 2.26
CA ALA A 433 13.53 -0.74 2.70
C ALA A 433 13.50 -2.25 2.52
N ILE A 434 13.98 -2.78 1.36
CA ILE A 434 13.99 -4.22 1.10
C ILE A 434 14.83 -4.96 2.13
N TYR A 435 16.01 -4.44 2.44
CA TYR A 435 16.93 -5.04 3.43
C TYR A 435 16.37 -4.97 4.85
N THR A 436 15.63 -3.91 5.17
CA THR A 436 14.92 -3.78 6.45
C THR A 436 13.86 -4.88 6.62
N TYR A 437 13.05 -5.13 5.59
CA TYR A 437 12.06 -6.21 5.65
C TYR A 437 12.69 -7.59 5.63
N ASP A 438 13.71 -7.80 4.81
CA ASP A 438 14.47 -9.06 4.79
C ASP A 438 15.03 -9.35 6.20
N ALA A 439 15.61 -8.36 6.87
CA ALA A 439 16.13 -8.50 8.23
C ALA A 439 15.04 -8.82 9.27
N ILE A 440 13.88 -8.13 9.23
CA ILE A 440 12.77 -8.41 10.14
C ILE A 440 12.21 -9.82 9.91
N PHE A 441 12.06 -10.24 8.65
CA PHE A 441 11.62 -11.61 8.35
C PHE A 441 12.66 -12.65 8.75
N ALA A 442 13.96 -12.36 8.58
CA ALA A 442 15.04 -13.23 9.08
C ALA A 442 15.00 -13.35 10.61
N LEU A 443 14.75 -12.25 11.35
CA LEU A 443 14.54 -12.30 12.80
C LEU A 443 13.40 -13.26 13.17
N MET A 444 12.27 -13.18 12.48
CA MET A 444 11.13 -14.06 12.72
C MET A 444 11.45 -15.53 12.42
N LEU A 445 12.21 -15.82 11.35
CA LEU A 445 12.66 -17.16 11.00
C LEU A 445 13.68 -17.71 12.01
N ILE A 446 14.67 -16.91 12.37
CA ILE A 446 15.75 -17.30 13.30
C ILE A 446 15.22 -17.61 14.71
N THR A 447 14.21 -16.87 15.14
CA THR A 447 13.58 -17.06 16.45
C THR A 447 12.34 -17.96 16.44
N GLY A 448 11.97 -18.49 15.26
CA GLY A 448 10.80 -19.35 15.11
C GLY A 448 9.47 -18.66 15.42
N ASN A 449 9.39 -17.31 15.28
CA ASN A 449 8.15 -16.54 15.43
C ASN A 449 7.36 -16.44 14.13
N ILE A 450 7.34 -17.52 13.36
CA ILE A 450 6.56 -17.65 12.12
C ILE A 450 6.22 -19.13 11.90
N GLY A 451 5.08 -19.40 11.28
CA GLY A 451 4.69 -20.80 11.03
C GLY A 451 4.24 -21.58 12.26
N LYS A 452 4.11 -20.94 13.41
CA LYS A 452 3.57 -21.47 14.67
C LYS A 452 2.24 -20.79 15.01
N PRO A 453 1.40 -21.37 15.87
CA PRO A 453 0.19 -20.71 16.34
C PRO A 453 0.49 -19.34 16.94
N SER A 454 -0.33 -18.35 16.59
CA SER A 454 -0.21 -16.97 17.10
C SER A 454 1.16 -16.29 16.91
N ALA A 455 1.92 -16.76 15.92
CA ALA A 455 3.21 -16.20 15.52
C ALA A 455 3.22 -15.95 14.01
N GLY A 456 3.74 -14.81 13.58
CA GLY A 456 3.83 -14.45 12.18
C GLY A 456 3.58 -12.98 11.88
N VAL A 457 3.22 -12.69 10.64
CA VAL A 457 3.05 -11.33 10.13
C VAL A 457 1.59 -10.88 10.27
N ILE A 458 1.39 -9.73 10.91
CA ILE A 458 0.13 -8.99 10.88
C ILE A 458 0.29 -7.88 9.86
N SER A 459 -0.36 -7.91 8.81
CA SER A 459 -0.49 -6.83 7.85
C SER A 459 -0.45 -7.34 6.44
N GLY A 460 -0.99 -6.60 5.58
CA GLY A 460 -0.92 -6.77 4.16
C GLY A 460 -2.25 -6.96 3.48
N GLY A 461 -2.27 -6.60 2.21
CA GLY A 461 -3.37 -6.87 1.31
C GLY A 461 -3.09 -8.17 0.58
N GLY A 462 -4.05 -9.06 0.57
CA GLY A 462 -4.05 -10.24 -0.29
C GLY A 462 -5.19 -10.16 -1.29
N SER A 463 -5.02 -10.70 -2.48
CA SER A 463 -6.15 -11.13 -3.28
C SER A 463 -6.68 -12.43 -2.67
N PHE A 464 -7.99 -12.64 -2.74
CA PHE A 464 -8.60 -13.82 -2.15
C PHE A 464 -8.36 -15.11 -2.94
N GLY A 465 -7.56 -15.07 -4.02
CA GLY A 465 -7.30 -16.21 -4.88
C GLY A 465 -8.56 -16.77 -5.59
N ILE A 466 -9.68 -16.05 -5.49
CA ILE A 466 -10.96 -16.44 -6.07
C ILE A 466 -11.06 -16.11 -7.55
N SER A 467 -10.22 -15.20 -8.05
CA SER A 467 -10.36 -14.60 -9.36
C SER A 467 -9.83 -15.46 -10.50
N ASN A 468 -10.49 -15.37 -11.66
CA ASN A 468 -9.97 -15.77 -12.96
C ASN A 468 -9.36 -14.56 -13.69
N SER A 469 -8.43 -13.85 -13.02
CA SER A 469 -7.87 -12.59 -13.54
C SER A 469 -7.24 -12.75 -14.93
N LYS A 470 -6.50 -13.83 -15.16
CA LYS A 470 -5.90 -14.13 -16.48
C LYS A 470 -6.94 -14.34 -17.57
N GLY A 471 -8.04 -15.01 -17.26
CA GLY A 471 -9.15 -15.20 -18.18
C GLY A 471 -9.80 -13.87 -18.55
N CYS A 472 -10.03 -13.00 -17.59
CA CYS A 472 -10.57 -11.66 -17.79
C CYS A 472 -9.67 -10.79 -18.69
N ILE A 473 -8.40 -10.67 -18.35
CA ILE A 473 -7.45 -9.83 -19.08
C ILE A 473 -7.31 -10.31 -20.54
N ASN A 474 -7.30 -11.63 -20.76
CA ASN A 474 -7.09 -12.26 -22.05
C ASN A 474 -8.41 -12.72 -22.71
N GLN A 475 -9.56 -12.20 -22.29
CA GLN A 475 -10.84 -12.56 -22.89
C GLN A 475 -10.80 -12.32 -24.40
N PRO A 476 -11.12 -13.33 -25.22
CA PRO A 476 -11.17 -13.17 -26.67
C PRO A 476 -12.37 -12.31 -27.08
N SER A 477 -12.31 -11.75 -28.27
CA SER A 477 -13.44 -11.04 -28.88
C SER A 477 -14.63 -11.99 -29.09
N SER A 478 -15.82 -11.46 -29.30
CA SER A 478 -17.01 -12.23 -29.69
C SER A 478 -16.82 -13.01 -31.00
N LYS A 479 -15.82 -12.65 -31.80
CA LYS A 479 -15.39 -13.36 -33.03
C LYS A 479 -14.28 -14.39 -32.78
N GLY A 480 -13.82 -14.57 -31.52
CA GLY A 480 -12.77 -15.51 -31.15
C GLY A 480 -11.34 -15.01 -31.38
N GLU A 481 -11.14 -13.74 -31.67
CA GLU A 481 -9.83 -13.13 -31.80
C GLU A 481 -9.17 -12.96 -30.45
N LYS A 482 -7.87 -13.19 -30.36
CA LYS A 482 -7.11 -12.97 -29.12
C LYS A 482 -6.72 -11.49 -28.98
N PRO A 483 -6.69 -10.94 -27.75
CA PRO A 483 -6.13 -9.62 -27.53
C PRO A 483 -4.65 -9.56 -27.90
N ALA A 484 -4.16 -8.34 -28.17
CA ALA A 484 -2.77 -8.10 -28.58
C ALA A 484 -1.74 -8.56 -27.52
N GLY A 485 -2.16 -8.61 -26.26
CA GLY A 485 -1.28 -8.79 -25.12
C GLY A 485 -0.91 -7.44 -24.49
N PRO A 486 -0.49 -7.39 -23.24
CA PRO A 486 -0.05 -6.17 -22.59
C PRO A 486 1.24 -5.64 -23.25
N GLY A 487 1.35 -4.34 -23.40
CA GLY A 487 2.60 -3.67 -23.72
C GLY A 487 3.58 -3.72 -22.54
N ARG A 488 4.73 -3.09 -22.69
CA ARG A 488 5.77 -3.05 -21.65
C ARG A 488 5.30 -2.36 -20.37
N ASN A 489 5.80 -2.83 -19.25
CA ASN A 489 5.71 -2.10 -18.00
C ASN A 489 6.75 -0.98 -18.00
N ILE A 490 6.32 0.22 -17.65
CA ILE A 490 7.17 1.39 -17.47
C ILE A 490 7.12 1.75 -16.01
N ASN A 491 8.28 1.88 -15.38
CA ASN A 491 8.33 2.36 -14.01
C ASN A 491 8.15 3.87 -13.96
N TRP A 492 7.46 4.36 -12.94
CA TRP A 492 7.28 5.79 -12.75
C TRP A 492 8.61 6.54 -12.68
N THR A 493 9.57 5.97 -11.95
CA THR A 493 10.92 6.54 -11.81
C THR A 493 11.66 6.76 -13.13
N ALA A 494 11.24 6.10 -14.20
CA ALA A 494 11.78 6.24 -15.54
C ALA A 494 10.91 7.14 -16.44
N LEU A 495 9.67 7.45 -16.05
CA LEU A 495 8.69 8.08 -16.93
C LEU A 495 9.14 9.45 -17.43
N TYR A 496 9.75 10.28 -16.57
CA TYR A 496 10.20 11.60 -16.97
C TYR A 496 11.22 11.52 -18.12
N GLY A 497 12.27 10.71 -17.96
CA GLY A 497 13.25 10.48 -19.01
C GLY A 497 12.63 9.92 -20.29
N ILE A 498 11.70 8.97 -20.18
CA ILE A 498 11.00 8.41 -21.34
C ILE A 498 10.18 9.48 -22.07
N VAL A 499 9.45 10.33 -21.37
CA VAL A 499 8.65 11.39 -22.00
C VAL A 499 9.56 12.45 -22.62
N HIS A 500 10.63 12.84 -21.92
CA HIS A 500 11.55 13.88 -22.37
C HIS A 500 12.44 13.41 -23.51
N ASP A 501 13.12 12.27 -23.36
CA ASP A 501 14.12 11.78 -24.32
C ASP A 501 13.50 10.93 -25.43
N GLN A 502 12.25 10.47 -25.28
CA GLN A 502 11.57 9.53 -26.17
C GLN A 502 12.38 8.24 -26.37
N GLU A 503 13.07 7.78 -25.29
CA GLU A 503 13.91 6.59 -25.27
C GLU A 503 13.64 5.75 -24.02
N LEU A 504 13.82 4.45 -24.17
CA LEU A 504 13.84 3.49 -23.07
C LEU A 504 15.01 2.51 -23.28
N LEU A 505 15.94 2.45 -22.31
CA LEU A 505 17.15 1.63 -22.38
C LEU A 505 18.00 1.91 -23.66
N GLY A 506 18.14 3.18 -24.04
CA GLY A 506 18.90 3.62 -25.20
C GLY A 506 18.28 3.22 -26.54
N LYS A 507 16.99 2.90 -26.56
CA LYS A 507 16.22 2.62 -27.78
C LYS A 507 15.06 3.58 -27.91
N PRO A 508 14.72 4.03 -29.14
CA PRO A 508 13.55 4.88 -29.38
C PRO A 508 12.29 4.30 -28.72
N PHE A 509 11.62 5.12 -27.95
CA PHE A 509 10.37 4.76 -27.27
C PHE A 509 9.43 5.99 -27.27
N PRO A 510 8.74 6.21 -28.40
CA PRO A 510 7.92 7.41 -28.59
C PRO A 510 6.60 7.34 -27.81
N LEU A 511 6.66 7.60 -26.50
CA LEU A 511 5.47 7.70 -25.67
C LEU A 511 4.73 9.00 -25.95
N LYS A 512 3.52 8.91 -26.51
CA LYS A 512 2.72 10.04 -26.99
C LYS A 512 1.53 10.35 -26.07
N SER A 513 0.96 9.35 -25.42
CA SER A 513 -0.22 9.59 -24.60
C SER A 513 -0.15 8.84 -23.28
N LEU A 514 -0.65 9.51 -22.24
CA LEU A 514 -0.85 8.94 -20.91
C LEU A 514 -2.35 8.98 -20.56
N TYR A 515 -2.89 7.87 -20.08
CA TYR A 515 -4.22 7.76 -19.52
C TYR A 515 -4.12 7.53 -18.00
N CYS A 516 -4.67 8.46 -17.22
CA CYS A 516 -4.67 8.38 -15.75
C CYS A 516 -6.07 8.09 -15.24
N SER A 517 -6.22 6.99 -14.50
CA SER A 517 -7.46 6.64 -13.80
C SER A 517 -7.19 6.17 -12.38
N CYS A 518 -8.07 6.47 -11.45
CA CYS A 518 -7.99 6.09 -10.05
C CYS A 518 -6.71 6.59 -9.34
N THR A 519 -6.11 7.69 -9.81
CA THR A 519 -4.84 8.20 -9.28
C THR A 519 -4.76 9.73 -9.34
N ASN A 520 -3.99 10.33 -8.43
CA ASN A 520 -3.61 11.74 -8.46
C ASN A 520 -2.08 11.84 -8.40
N ILE A 521 -1.44 11.68 -9.58
CA ILE A 521 0.01 11.53 -9.68
C ILE A 521 0.77 12.80 -9.28
N VAL A 522 0.23 13.99 -9.53
CA VAL A 522 0.85 15.27 -9.17
C VAL A 522 1.10 15.35 -7.66
N SER A 523 0.14 14.93 -6.83
CA SER A 523 0.28 15.00 -5.36
C SER A 523 0.78 13.71 -4.71
N ASN A 524 0.95 12.62 -5.47
CA ASN A 524 1.28 11.31 -4.90
C ASN A 524 2.62 10.74 -5.35
N GLN A 525 3.24 11.29 -6.40
CA GLN A 525 4.55 10.83 -6.86
C GLN A 525 5.68 11.68 -6.26
N THR A 526 6.89 11.12 -6.28
CA THR A 526 8.09 11.84 -5.89
C THR A 526 8.48 12.87 -6.93
N GLU A 527 9.28 13.85 -6.54
CA GLU A 527 9.75 14.94 -7.40
C GLU A 527 8.63 15.55 -8.23
N GLN A 528 7.71 16.22 -7.54
CA GLN A 528 6.53 16.82 -8.18
C GLN A 528 6.89 17.69 -9.39
N ASN A 529 8.02 18.41 -9.34
CA ASN A 529 8.44 19.26 -10.44
C ASN A 529 8.72 18.45 -11.73
N GLU A 530 9.37 17.30 -11.62
CA GLU A 530 9.62 16.40 -12.75
C GLU A 530 8.31 15.72 -13.22
N THR A 531 7.43 15.40 -12.26
CA THR A 531 6.09 14.91 -12.57
C THR A 531 5.31 15.92 -13.41
N ILE A 532 5.28 17.18 -13.00
CA ILE A 532 4.59 18.25 -13.73
C ILE A 532 5.20 18.45 -15.12
N LYS A 533 6.53 18.46 -15.26
CA LYS A 533 7.19 18.54 -16.56
C LYS A 533 6.77 17.39 -17.48
N SER A 534 6.75 16.15 -16.97
CA SER A 534 6.28 15.00 -17.76
C SER A 534 4.85 15.21 -18.28
N LEU A 535 3.95 15.73 -17.41
CA LEU A 535 2.57 16.02 -17.81
C LEU A 535 2.45 17.21 -18.78
N GLN A 536 3.39 18.14 -18.75
CA GLN A 536 3.44 19.26 -19.70
C GLN A 536 4.01 18.86 -21.07
N GLU A 537 4.96 17.93 -21.10
CA GLU A 537 5.65 17.50 -22.31
C GLU A 537 4.93 16.38 -23.06
N ILE A 538 4.15 15.51 -22.40
CA ILE A 538 3.38 14.46 -23.06
C ILE A 538 2.39 15.07 -24.07
N GLU A 539 2.31 14.53 -25.29
CA GLU A 539 1.48 15.13 -26.34
C GLU A 539 -0.02 15.10 -26.03
N PHE A 540 -0.50 14.04 -25.37
CA PHE A 540 -1.92 13.90 -25.05
C PHE A 540 -2.17 13.21 -23.70
N LEU A 541 -2.84 13.90 -22.81
CA LEU A 541 -3.17 13.44 -21.47
C LEU A 541 -4.67 13.30 -21.27
N VAL A 542 -5.14 12.09 -21.00
CA VAL A 542 -6.53 11.80 -20.65
C VAL A 542 -6.60 11.47 -19.17
N VAL A 543 -7.48 12.13 -18.43
CA VAL A 543 -7.70 11.87 -17.00
C VAL A 543 -9.16 11.51 -16.78
N GLN A 544 -9.39 10.35 -16.18
CA GLN A 544 -10.68 9.89 -15.70
C GLN A 544 -10.74 10.06 -14.19
N GLU A 545 -11.61 10.92 -13.69
CA GLU A 545 -11.62 11.29 -12.28
C GLU A 545 -13.05 11.64 -11.81
N MET A 546 -13.29 11.49 -10.53
CA MET A 546 -14.57 11.85 -9.91
C MET A 546 -14.64 13.33 -9.49
N THR A 547 -13.49 13.91 -9.12
CA THR A 547 -13.37 15.28 -8.63
C THR A 547 -12.18 15.97 -9.28
N MET A 548 -12.11 17.29 -9.18
CA MET A 548 -10.97 18.06 -9.72
C MET A 548 -9.73 17.84 -8.84
N SER A 549 -8.96 16.77 -9.11
CA SER A 549 -7.66 16.50 -8.50
C SER A 549 -6.58 17.41 -9.09
N ASP A 550 -5.36 17.42 -8.52
CA ASP A 550 -4.27 18.21 -9.09
C ASP A 550 -3.83 17.65 -10.46
N THR A 551 -3.87 16.34 -10.65
CA THR A 551 -3.61 15.72 -11.97
C THR A 551 -4.66 16.11 -13.00
N ALA A 552 -5.93 16.24 -12.58
CA ALA A 552 -7.01 16.64 -13.47
C ALA A 552 -6.80 18.02 -14.09
N LEU A 553 -6.09 18.93 -13.40
CA LEU A 553 -5.77 20.27 -13.94
C LEU A 553 -4.90 20.25 -15.20
N TYR A 554 -4.14 19.17 -15.40
CA TYR A 554 -3.23 19.02 -16.54
C TYR A 554 -3.85 18.26 -17.72
N ALA A 555 -5.04 17.70 -17.58
CA ALA A 555 -5.68 16.88 -18.61
C ALA A 555 -5.97 17.66 -19.90
N ASP A 556 -5.81 17.04 -21.06
CA ASP A 556 -6.35 17.54 -22.32
C ASP A 556 -7.84 17.18 -22.44
N ILE A 557 -8.18 15.95 -22.05
CA ILE A 557 -9.57 15.48 -21.91
C ILE A 557 -9.79 14.97 -20.50
N LEU A 558 -10.83 15.50 -19.85
CA LEU A 558 -11.24 15.09 -18.50
C LEU A 558 -12.59 14.39 -18.56
N LEU A 559 -12.62 13.14 -18.09
CA LEU A 559 -13.79 12.28 -18.12
C LEU A 559 -14.38 12.11 -16.70
N PRO A 560 -15.65 12.47 -16.46
CA PRO A 560 -16.28 12.38 -15.14
C PRO A 560 -16.67 10.94 -14.81
N ALA A 561 -15.98 10.33 -13.84
CA ALA A 561 -16.34 9.03 -13.28
C ALA A 561 -17.42 9.18 -12.20
N CYS A 562 -18.30 8.19 -12.08
CA CYS A 562 -19.32 8.16 -11.06
C CYS A 562 -18.78 7.69 -9.69
N HIS A 563 -19.55 7.89 -8.62
CA HIS A 563 -19.22 7.37 -7.30
C HIS A 563 -19.53 5.86 -7.21
N TRP A 564 -18.88 5.18 -6.32
CA TRP A 564 -19.01 3.72 -6.13
C TRP A 564 -20.42 3.22 -5.86
N PHE A 565 -21.31 4.04 -5.28
CA PHE A 565 -22.71 3.69 -5.03
C PHE A 565 -23.65 4.02 -6.20
N GLU A 566 -23.11 4.57 -7.27
CA GLU A 566 -23.80 4.88 -8.52
C GLU A 566 -23.62 3.77 -9.57
N CYS A 567 -22.91 2.69 -9.25
CA CYS A 567 -22.64 1.57 -10.15
C CYS A 567 -22.59 0.24 -9.39
N GLU A 568 -22.85 -0.85 -10.11
CA GLU A 568 -22.60 -2.20 -9.63
C GLU A 568 -21.12 -2.54 -9.72
N ASP A 569 -20.58 -3.30 -8.75
CA ASP A 569 -19.21 -3.83 -8.80
C ASP A 569 -18.95 -4.87 -7.71
N VAL A 570 -17.79 -5.52 -7.76
CA VAL A 570 -17.29 -6.42 -6.71
C VAL A 570 -15.96 -5.90 -6.19
N ARG A 571 -15.90 -5.66 -4.90
CA ARG A 571 -14.64 -5.30 -4.25
C ARG A 571 -13.77 -6.53 -4.00
N VAL A 572 -12.48 -6.45 -4.38
CA VAL A 572 -11.60 -7.61 -4.48
C VAL A 572 -10.37 -7.58 -3.58
N ARG A 573 -10.06 -6.46 -2.98
CA ARG A 573 -8.90 -6.32 -2.06
C ARG A 573 -9.34 -5.90 -0.67
N SER A 574 -8.81 -6.62 0.32
CA SER A 574 -8.95 -6.22 1.72
C SER A 574 -7.77 -6.75 2.53
N TYR A 575 -7.32 -5.98 3.50
CA TYR A 575 -6.33 -6.45 4.47
C TYR A 575 -6.99 -7.35 5.51
N ASN A 576 -6.46 -8.56 5.64
CA ASN A 576 -6.84 -9.53 6.66
C ASN A 576 -8.36 -9.83 6.77
N MET A 577 -9.08 -9.70 5.65
CA MET A 577 -10.51 -9.99 5.59
C MET A 577 -10.80 -10.94 4.42
N PRO A 578 -11.27 -12.17 4.68
CA PRO A 578 -11.41 -13.21 3.67
C PRO A 578 -12.74 -13.12 2.88
N TYR A 579 -13.24 -11.91 2.62
CA TYR A 579 -14.55 -11.69 2.03
C TYR A 579 -14.50 -10.93 0.70
N LEU A 580 -15.23 -11.42 -0.27
CA LEU A 580 -15.70 -10.62 -1.41
C LEU A 580 -16.91 -9.81 -0.96
N LEU A 581 -16.99 -8.58 -1.43
CA LEU A 581 -18.11 -7.68 -1.14
C LEU A 581 -18.75 -7.23 -2.43
N TYR A 582 -20.03 -7.52 -2.58
CA TYR A 582 -20.83 -7.02 -3.68
C TYR A 582 -21.32 -5.61 -3.38
N ASN A 583 -21.25 -4.74 -4.36
CA ASN A 583 -21.71 -3.38 -4.29
C ASN A 583 -22.90 -3.18 -5.23
N ASP A 584 -24.06 -2.91 -4.66
CA ASP A 584 -25.25 -2.56 -5.43
C ASP A 584 -25.10 -1.15 -6.05
N LYS A 585 -25.75 -0.96 -7.19
CA LYS A 585 -26.07 0.37 -7.67
C LYS A 585 -27.21 0.92 -6.81
N ALA A 586 -26.88 1.77 -5.84
CA ALA A 586 -27.84 2.32 -4.88
C ALA A 586 -28.65 3.50 -5.45
N ILE A 587 -28.03 4.29 -6.32
CA ILE A 587 -28.65 5.41 -7.04
C ILE A 587 -28.15 5.47 -8.48
N GLU A 588 -28.86 6.18 -9.34
CA GLU A 588 -28.37 6.47 -10.69
C GLU A 588 -27.15 7.42 -10.64
N PRO A 589 -26.22 7.32 -11.62
CA PRO A 589 -25.12 8.25 -11.74
C PRO A 589 -25.60 9.70 -11.77
N LEU A 590 -24.95 10.53 -10.94
CA LEU A 590 -25.29 11.95 -10.88
C LEU A 590 -24.66 12.69 -12.07
N TYR A 591 -25.39 13.67 -12.56
CA TYR A 591 -24.96 14.52 -13.70
C TYR A 591 -24.79 13.67 -14.98
N GLU A 592 -23.72 13.95 -15.73
CA GLU A 592 -23.32 13.16 -16.90
C GLU A 592 -22.19 12.16 -16.58
N SER A 593 -21.87 11.95 -15.28
CA SER A 593 -20.84 10.98 -14.92
C SER A 593 -21.23 9.57 -15.32
N LYS A 594 -20.24 8.73 -15.62
CA LYS A 594 -20.44 7.34 -16.02
C LYS A 594 -19.66 6.38 -15.12
N PRO A 595 -20.13 5.14 -14.97
CA PRO A 595 -19.32 4.05 -14.44
C PRO A 595 -18.00 3.91 -15.21
N ASP A 596 -16.92 3.63 -14.49
CA ASP A 596 -15.61 3.35 -15.11
C ASP A 596 -15.73 2.25 -16.19
N PHE A 597 -16.54 1.23 -15.93
CA PHE A 597 -16.87 0.15 -16.86
C PHE A 597 -17.37 0.66 -18.22
N ASP A 598 -18.33 1.56 -18.21
CA ASP A 598 -18.91 2.13 -19.44
C ASP A 598 -17.88 2.97 -20.20
N ILE A 599 -17.07 3.75 -19.47
CA ILE A 599 -16.01 4.58 -20.07
C ILE A 599 -14.99 3.70 -20.80
N TYR A 600 -14.53 2.62 -20.19
CA TYR A 600 -13.59 1.70 -20.84
C TYR A 600 -14.19 1.03 -22.08
N LYS A 601 -15.46 0.64 -22.03
CA LYS A 601 -16.17 0.07 -23.19
C LYS A 601 -16.33 1.10 -24.32
N MET A 602 -16.68 2.33 -23.99
CA MET A 602 -16.81 3.41 -24.98
C MET A 602 -15.48 3.66 -25.70
N ILE A 603 -14.37 3.74 -24.93
CA ILE A 603 -13.03 3.92 -25.50
C ILE A 603 -12.67 2.72 -26.38
N GLY A 604 -12.80 1.50 -25.87
CA GLY A 604 -12.48 0.27 -26.61
C GLY A 604 -13.28 0.15 -27.90
N THR A 605 -14.56 0.46 -27.86
CA THR A 605 -15.46 0.44 -29.03
C THR A 605 -15.04 1.50 -30.07
N ALA A 606 -14.78 2.72 -29.63
CA ALA A 606 -14.36 3.81 -30.51
C ALA A 606 -12.99 3.55 -31.15
N MET A 607 -12.11 2.86 -30.46
CA MET A 607 -10.82 2.39 -30.98
C MET A 607 -10.95 1.29 -32.06
N GLY A 608 -12.13 0.71 -32.24
CA GLY A 608 -12.36 -0.38 -33.17
C GLY A 608 -12.29 -1.78 -32.55
N PHE A 609 -12.23 -1.88 -31.25
CA PHE A 609 -12.15 -3.12 -30.48
C PHE A 609 -13.50 -3.54 -29.88
N GLY A 610 -14.63 -3.05 -30.40
CA GLY A 610 -15.97 -3.29 -29.82
C GLY A 610 -16.30 -4.76 -29.58
N ASP A 611 -15.87 -5.66 -30.48
CA ASP A 611 -16.05 -7.10 -30.35
C ASP A 611 -15.38 -7.72 -29.09
N PHE A 612 -14.39 -7.04 -28.50
CA PHE A 612 -13.76 -7.45 -27.23
C PHE A 612 -14.54 -6.96 -25.99
N PHE A 613 -15.52 -6.09 -26.18
CA PHE A 613 -16.33 -5.49 -25.12
C PHE A 613 -17.82 -5.85 -25.22
N ASP A 614 -18.13 -6.89 -25.98
CA ASP A 614 -19.50 -7.42 -26.11
C ASP A 614 -19.88 -8.28 -24.90
N PHE A 615 -19.92 -7.63 -23.73
CA PHE A 615 -20.30 -8.22 -22.45
C PHE A 615 -20.97 -7.19 -21.53
N THR A 616 -21.79 -7.67 -20.62
CA THR A 616 -22.41 -6.89 -19.55
C THR A 616 -21.54 -6.96 -18.29
N GLU A 617 -21.85 -6.13 -17.27
CA GLU A 617 -21.24 -6.21 -15.94
C GLU A 617 -21.38 -7.62 -15.37
N LYS A 618 -22.58 -8.22 -15.49
CA LYS A 618 -22.86 -9.60 -15.06
C LYS A 618 -21.92 -10.60 -15.75
N ASP A 619 -21.76 -10.49 -17.06
CA ASP A 619 -20.95 -11.42 -17.83
C ASP A 619 -19.48 -11.33 -17.38
N TYR A 620 -18.97 -10.11 -17.19
CA TYR A 620 -17.59 -9.89 -16.77
C TYR A 620 -17.32 -10.35 -15.33
N ILE A 621 -18.20 -10.04 -14.39
CA ILE A 621 -18.10 -10.54 -13.00
C ILE A 621 -18.21 -12.08 -12.98
N SER A 622 -19.09 -12.68 -13.79
CA SER A 622 -19.21 -14.13 -13.88
C SER A 622 -17.94 -14.78 -14.41
N LEU A 623 -17.31 -14.18 -15.43
CA LEU A 623 -16.02 -14.63 -15.94
C LEU A 623 -14.91 -14.48 -14.87
N TRP A 624 -14.92 -13.39 -14.15
CA TRP A 624 -13.97 -13.14 -13.07
C TRP A 624 -14.08 -14.16 -11.93
N LEU A 625 -15.31 -14.59 -11.64
CA LEU A 625 -15.61 -15.66 -10.66
C LEU A 625 -15.40 -17.07 -11.22
N ASP A 626 -15.11 -17.25 -12.51
CA ASP A 626 -14.87 -18.58 -13.10
C ASP A 626 -13.48 -19.13 -12.73
N SER A 627 -13.26 -19.36 -11.45
CA SER A 627 -12.03 -19.89 -10.89
C SER A 627 -12.26 -21.19 -10.12
N PRO A 628 -11.25 -22.07 -9.97
CA PRO A 628 -11.37 -23.27 -9.16
C PRO A 628 -11.80 -23.00 -7.72
N VAL A 629 -11.33 -21.89 -7.15
CA VAL A 629 -11.65 -21.50 -5.77
C VAL A 629 -13.09 -21.05 -5.65
N ALA A 630 -13.57 -20.17 -6.53
CA ALA A 630 -14.96 -19.72 -6.52
C ALA A 630 -15.94 -20.90 -6.73
N LYS A 631 -15.61 -21.80 -7.67
CA LYS A 631 -16.42 -23.02 -7.92
C LYS A 631 -16.50 -23.91 -6.68
N LYS A 632 -15.38 -24.11 -5.98
CA LYS A 632 -15.35 -24.91 -4.76
C LYS A 632 -16.14 -24.25 -3.60
N GLU A 633 -16.09 -22.94 -3.51
CA GLU A 633 -16.87 -22.17 -2.52
C GLU A 633 -18.35 -21.97 -2.92
N GLY A 634 -18.73 -22.36 -4.13
CA GLY A 634 -20.09 -22.19 -4.64
C GLY A 634 -20.44 -20.71 -4.92
N VAL A 635 -19.42 -19.88 -5.15
CA VAL A 635 -19.61 -18.45 -5.40
C VAL A 635 -19.85 -18.22 -6.89
N THR A 636 -21.02 -17.73 -7.22
CA THR A 636 -21.42 -17.28 -8.57
C THR A 636 -21.85 -15.81 -8.51
N TYR A 637 -22.04 -15.18 -9.66
CA TYR A 637 -22.61 -13.83 -9.71
C TYR A 637 -23.97 -13.77 -8.98
N GLU A 638 -24.86 -14.73 -9.24
CA GLU A 638 -26.19 -14.80 -8.65
C GLU A 638 -26.11 -14.96 -7.13
N SER A 639 -25.32 -15.93 -6.65
CA SER A 639 -25.18 -16.15 -5.20
C SER A 639 -24.56 -14.95 -4.50
N LEU A 640 -23.52 -14.33 -5.07
CA LEU A 640 -22.88 -13.16 -4.50
C LEU A 640 -23.81 -11.93 -4.50
N ARG A 641 -24.59 -11.75 -5.56
CA ARG A 641 -25.59 -10.68 -5.65
C ARG A 641 -26.73 -10.85 -4.63
N GLU A 642 -27.13 -12.09 -4.34
CA GLU A 642 -28.14 -12.40 -3.33
C GLU A 642 -27.61 -12.19 -1.91
N THR A 643 -26.47 -12.81 -1.59
CA THR A 643 -25.88 -12.79 -0.23
C THR A 643 -25.15 -11.50 0.10
N LYS A 644 -24.73 -10.72 -0.91
CA LYS A 644 -23.95 -9.48 -0.83
C LYS A 644 -22.50 -9.65 -0.35
N ILE A 645 -22.18 -10.79 0.23
CA ILE A 645 -20.90 -11.10 0.80
C ILE A 645 -20.59 -12.58 0.61
N ALA A 646 -19.37 -12.91 0.24
CA ALA A 646 -18.92 -14.29 0.13
C ALA A 646 -17.55 -14.46 0.78
N ARG A 647 -17.43 -15.45 1.68
CA ARG A 647 -16.17 -15.81 2.33
C ARG A 647 -15.38 -16.82 1.50
N ASN A 648 -14.08 -16.68 1.45
CA ASN A 648 -13.19 -17.74 1.01
C ASN A 648 -12.74 -18.60 2.20
N HIS A 649 -13.41 -19.74 2.42
CA HIS A 649 -13.09 -20.67 3.51
C HIS A 649 -11.80 -21.48 3.28
N GLN A 650 -11.21 -21.41 2.08
CA GLN A 650 -9.92 -22.05 1.79
C GLN A 650 -8.73 -21.25 2.32
N LEU A 651 -8.92 -19.97 2.63
CA LEU A 651 -7.90 -19.17 3.28
C LEU A 651 -7.72 -19.63 4.72
N LYS A 652 -6.51 -20.02 5.04
CA LYS A 652 -6.15 -20.43 6.41
C LYS A 652 -5.94 -19.22 7.29
N ASP A 653 -6.31 -19.33 8.56
CA ASP A 653 -6.08 -18.28 9.55
C ASP A 653 -4.57 -18.04 9.79
N ASN A 654 -3.74 -19.07 9.65
CA ASN A 654 -2.28 -18.95 9.56
C ASN A 654 -1.79 -19.78 8.36
N PRO A 655 -1.50 -19.14 7.21
CA PRO A 655 -1.14 -19.85 5.99
C PRO A 655 0.16 -20.64 6.08
N LEU A 656 1.10 -20.20 6.93
CA LEU A 656 2.40 -20.83 7.12
C LEU A 656 2.44 -21.81 8.29
N LEU A 657 1.30 -22.08 8.94
CA LEU A 657 1.25 -22.99 10.10
C LEU A 657 1.87 -24.35 9.78
N GLY A 658 2.76 -24.80 10.65
CA GLY A 658 3.56 -26.01 10.46
C GLY A 658 4.84 -25.78 9.66
N GLY A 659 5.25 -24.53 9.45
CA GLY A 659 6.51 -24.16 8.80
C GLY A 659 6.56 -24.52 7.32
N LYS A 660 5.41 -24.59 6.63
CA LYS A 660 5.33 -24.87 5.20
C LYS A 660 5.25 -23.60 4.40
N PHE A 661 6.34 -23.24 3.74
CA PHE A 661 6.45 -22.07 2.89
C PHE A 661 6.03 -22.37 1.46
N PHE A 662 5.76 -21.32 0.67
CA PHE A 662 5.16 -21.46 -0.67
C PHE A 662 6.21 -21.74 -1.78
N TYR A 663 7.28 -22.42 -1.43
CA TYR A 663 8.27 -22.96 -2.38
C TYR A 663 8.06 -24.44 -2.62
N GLN A 664 8.65 -24.97 -3.71
CA GLN A 664 8.53 -26.37 -4.07
C GLN A 664 9.09 -27.29 -2.98
N ASN A 665 10.17 -26.87 -2.34
CA ASN A 665 10.79 -27.60 -1.21
C ASN A 665 10.08 -27.36 0.13
N GLY A 666 9.08 -26.44 0.19
CA GLY A 666 8.33 -26.10 1.38
C GLY A 666 9.11 -25.31 2.43
N ARG A 667 10.28 -24.78 2.11
CA ARG A 667 11.19 -24.08 3.04
C ARG A 667 11.23 -22.58 2.80
N ALA A 668 11.46 -21.81 3.85
CA ALA A 668 11.76 -20.39 3.74
C ALA A 668 13.15 -20.18 3.13
N LYS A 669 13.24 -19.24 2.20
CA LYS A 669 14.52 -18.84 1.63
C LYS A 669 15.28 -17.91 2.57
N LEU A 670 16.59 -18.15 2.61
CA LEU A 670 17.57 -17.28 3.26
C LEU A 670 18.73 -16.95 2.30
N TRP A 671 18.72 -17.57 1.12
CA TRP A 671 19.72 -17.41 0.09
C TRP A 671 19.10 -17.26 -1.30
N THR A 672 19.68 -16.42 -2.14
CA THR A 672 19.30 -16.24 -3.54
C THR A 672 20.48 -16.62 -4.44
N GLU A 673 20.34 -17.69 -5.19
CA GLU A 673 21.40 -18.17 -6.12
C GLU A 673 21.57 -17.24 -7.32
N LYS A 674 20.46 -16.71 -7.82
CA LYS A 674 20.43 -15.78 -8.96
C LYS A 674 19.65 -14.54 -8.60
N VAL A 675 20.32 -13.43 -8.64
CA VAL A 675 19.70 -12.12 -8.42
C VAL A 675 18.93 -11.72 -9.68
N VAL A 676 17.64 -11.47 -9.53
CA VAL A 676 16.77 -11.01 -10.62
C VAL A 676 16.05 -9.76 -10.13
N PRO A 677 16.34 -8.59 -10.71
CA PRO A 677 15.60 -7.39 -10.39
C PRO A 677 14.11 -7.57 -10.68
N GLU A 678 13.25 -7.04 -9.84
CA GLU A 678 11.80 -7.17 -10.00
C GLU A 678 11.31 -6.55 -11.32
N TYR A 679 11.92 -5.44 -11.70
CA TYR A 679 11.73 -4.81 -13.01
C TYR A 679 13.11 -4.61 -13.65
N ASN A 680 13.38 -5.34 -14.72
CA ASN A 680 14.62 -5.18 -15.45
C ASN A 680 14.49 -4.02 -16.45
N LEU A 681 14.99 -2.87 -16.05
CA LEU A 681 15.12 -1.66 -16.90
C LEU A 681 16.59 -1.34 -17.21
N GLY A 682 17.46 -2.36 -17.21
CA GLY A 682 18.88 -2.19 -17.53
C GLY A 682 19.73 -1.60 -16.40
N GLN A 683 19.18 -1.52 -15.18
CA GLN A 683 19.94 -1.07 -14.02
C GLN A 683 21.03 -2.09 -13.62
N GLU A 684 22.17 -1.58 -13.16
CA GLU A 684 23.20 -2.40 -12.55
C GLU A 684 22.81 -2.78 -11.12
N VAL A 685 23.02 -4.02 -10.75
CA VAL A 685 22.77 -4.57 -9.42
C VAL A 685 24.07 -5.12 -8.84
N ASP A 686 24.40 -4.73 -7.63
CA ASP A 686 25.51 -5.35 -6.88
C ASP A 686 25.03 -6.68 -6.29
N GLU A 687 25.21 -7.75 -7.06
CA GLU A 687 24.77 -9.10 -6.66
C GLU A 687 25.36 -9.55 -5.33
N SER A 688 26.52 -9.05 -4.92
CA SER A 688 27.19 -9.46 -3.67
C SER A 688 26.35 -9.14 -2.43
N LYS A 689 25.48 -8.14 -2.52
CA LYS A 689 24.57 -7.73 -1.44
C LYS A 689 23.25 -8.51 -1.43
N GLU A 690 22.93 -9.22 -2.50
CA GLU A 690 21.61 -9.74 -2.75
C GLU A 690 21.49 -11.25 -2.57
N HIS A 691 22.60 -11.96 -2.45
CA HIS A 691 22.60 -13.41 -2.25
C HIS A 691 22.07 -13.79 -0.87
N LEU A 692 22.61 -13.19 0.21
CA LEU A 692 22.13 -13.44 1.56
C LEU A 692 20.95 -12.53 1.89
N LEU A 693 19.81 -13.12 2.26
CA LEU A 693 18.60 -12.35 2.63
C LEU A 693 18.68 -11.82 4.08
N LEU A 694 19.83 -11.32 4.41
CA LEU A 694 20.12 -10.61 5.67
C LEU A 694 21.28 -9.64 5.42
N TYR A 695 20.95 -8.45 5.00
CA TYR A 695 21.88 -7.37 4.70
C TYR A 695 21.36 -6.05 5.28
N TRP A 696 22.19 -5.09 5.50
CA TRP A 696 21.82 -3.73 5.84
C TRP A 696 22.86 -2.74 5.32
N GLU A 697 22.35 -1.65 4.79
CA GLU A 697 23.14 -0.45 4.47
C GLU A 697 22.36 0.80 4.88
N PRO A 698 23.03 1.94 5.13
CA PRO A 698 22.37 3.19 5.44
C PRO A 698 21.45 3.65 4.31
N ALA A 699 20.38 4.34 4.67
CA ALA A 699 19.56 5.10 3.72
C ALA A 699 20.39 6.23 3.07
N ARG A 700 19.84 6.91 2.06
CA ARG A 700 20.53 7.96 1.34
C ARG A 700 20.60 9.25 2.17
N GLU A 701 19.53 10.02 2.17
CA GLU A 701 19.46 11.32 2.86
C GLU A 701 18.91 11.23 4.29
N ALA A 702 18.10 10.22 4.59
CA ALA A 702 17.60 9.99 5.95
C ALA A 702 18.70 9.51 6.90
N ASN A 703 19.81 8.97 6.38
CA ASN A 703 20.99 8.64 7.17
C ASN A 703 21.54 9.89 7.85
N LEU A 704 21.64 9.87 9.19
CA LEU A 704 22.11 11.02 9.99
C LEU A 704 23.57 11.39 9.72
N GLU A 705 24.37 10.44 9.23
CA GLU A 705 25.79 10.63 8.90
C GLU A 705 26.02 11.00 7.42
N ALA A 706 24.98 11.09 6.61
CA ALA A 706 25.12 11.42 5.20
C ALA A 706 25.66 12.86 5.04
N PRO A 707 26.62 13.12 4.14
CA PRO A 707 27.21 14.46 3.95
C PRO A 707 26.18 15.55 3.66
N ILE A 708 25.07 15.19 3.01
CA ILE A 708 23.97 16.11 2.69
C ILE A 708 23.32 16.71 3.95
N ARG A 709 23.44 16.04 5.11
CA ARG A 709 22.88 16.47 6.40
C ARG A 709 23.55 17.72 6.98
N GLU A 710 24.74 18.06 6.54
CA GLU A 710 25.37 19.34 6.86
C GLU A 710 24.57 20.52 6.27
N LYS A 711 24.02 20.34 5.06
CA LYS A 711 23.20 21.34 4.37
C LYS A 711 21.73 21.27 4.75
N TYR A 712 21.19 20.06 4.90
CA TYR A 712 19.81 19.76 5.16
C TYR A 712 19.65 18.91 6.42
N PRO A 713 19.63 19.52 7.62
CA PRO A 713 19.77 18.79 8.89
C PRO A 713 18.52 18.03 9.35
N TYR A 714 17.36 18.20 8.70
CA TYR A 714 16.11 17.62 9.13
C TYR A 714 15.62 16.55 8.17
N SER A 715 15.24 15.37 8.70
CA SER A 715 14.46 14.37 7.95
C SER A 715 13.00 14.79 7.87
N VAL A 716 12.35 14.54 6.75
CA VAL A 716 10.92 14.82 6.59
C VAL A 716 10.14 13.55 6.32
N LEU A 717 9.06 13.36 7.06
CA LEU A 717 8.18 12.21 7.00
C LEU A 717 6.80 12.62 6.52
N GLY A 718 6.18 11.76 5.70
CA GLY A 718 4.84 11.97 5.19
C GLY A 718 3.80 11.15 5.95
N GLU A 719 3.12 11.72 6.94
CA GLU A 719 2.06 11.04 7.67
C GLU A 719 0.74 10.98 6.88
N HIS A 720 0.02 9.87 7.01
CA HIS A 720 -1.38 9.79 6.59
C HIS A 720 -2.30 10.54 7.55
N MET A 721 -3.36 11.15 7.00
CA MET A 721 -4.35 11.86 7.79
C MET A 721 -5.54 10.97 8.16
N ARG A 722 -6.19 11.27 9.31
CA ARG A 722 -7.36 10.50 9.75
C ARG A 722 -8.58 10.69 8.87
N THR A 723 -8.76 11.90 8.36
CA THR A 723 -9.94 12.34 7.63
C THR A 723 -9.85 12.07 6.15
N ARG A 724 -8.65 11.76 5.65
CA ARG A 724 -8.36 11.52 4.23
C ARG A 724 -7.80 10.14 4.00
N ASN A 725 -7.80 9.74 2.74
CA ASN A 725 -7.02 8.60 2.28
C ASN A 725 -6.25 9.03 1.03
N HIS A 726 -4.97 9.39 1.22
CA HIS A 726 -4.24 10.23 0.29
C HIS A 726 -5.06 11.49 -0.01
N THR A 727 -5.17 11.91 -1.28
CA THR A 727 -5.98 13.06 -1.65
C THR A 727 -7.49 12.80 -1.71
N GLN A 728 -7.97 11.56 -1.53
CA GLN A 728 -9.40 11.30 -1.45
C GLN A 728 -10.02 11.93 -0.20
N TRP A 729 -11.26 12.35 -0.24
CA TRP A 729 -12.01 13.11 0.79
C TRP A 729 -11.60 14.58 0.96
N TRP A 730 -10.73 15.11 0.08
CA TRP A 730 -10.38 16.52 0.11
C TRP A 730 -11.59 17.45 -0.02
N ASP A 731 -12.65 16.96 -0.65
CA ASP A 731 -13.88 17.68 -1.00
C ASP A 731 -15.02 17.53 0.02
N VAL A 732 -14.81 16.81 1.14
CA VAL A 732 -15.80 16.61 2.18
C VAL A 732 -15.65 17.69 3.27
N GLY A 733 -16.54 18.69 3.23
CA GLY A 733 -16.43 19.93 4.03
C GLY A 733 -16.22 19.72 5.51
N TYR A 734 -17.06 18.91 6.18
CA TYR A 734 -16.93 18.70 7.62
C TYR A 734 -15.68 17.90 8.04
N MET A 735 -15.10 17.12 7.13
CA MET A 735 -13.81 16.46 7.37
C MET A 735 -12.66 17.47 7.42
N LYS A 736 -12.76 18.55 6.65
CA LYS A 736 -11.78 19.65 6.67
C LYS A 736 -11.80 20.42 7.99
N GLU A 737 -12.88 20.40 8.75
CA GLU A 737 -12.95 21.08 10.06
C GLU A 737 -12.00 20.45 11.08
N TYR A 738 -11.70 19.16 10.96
CA TYR A 738 -10.75 18.46 11.82
C TYR A 738 -9.30 18.65 11.39
N GLU A 739 -9.06 18.73 10.11
CA GLU A 739 -7.72 18.82 9.50
C GLU A 739 -7.78 19.88 8.39
N ARG A 740 -7.77 21.16 8.80
CA ARG A 740 -8.08 22.30 7.92
C ARG A 740 -7.05 22.54 6.84
N GLN A 741 -5.79 22.35 7.16
CA GLN A 741 -4.66 22.64 6.29
C GLN A 741 -3.46 21.77 6.64
N PRO A 742 -2.51 21.54 5.70
CA PRO A 742 -1.26 20.85 6.02
C PRO A 742 -0.42 21.69 6.98
N VAL A 743 0.27 21.01 7.91
CA VAL A 743 1.14 21.64 8.91
C VAL A 743 2.46 20.89 9.01
N ALA A 744 3.55 21.58 9.27
CA ALA A 744 4.83 21.00 9.64
C ALA A 744 4.90 20.84 11.17
N ARG A 745 5.07 19.58 11.64
CA ARG A 745 5.15 19.28 13.06
C ARG A 745 6.60 19.21 13.51
N PHE A 746 6.97 20.03 14.48
CA PHE A 746 8.32 20.14 15.01
C PHE A 746 8.42 19.60 16.42
N ASN A 747 9.56 18.97 16.73
CA ASN A 747 9.96 18.75 18.11
C ASN A 747 10.11 20.10 18.85
N PRO A 748 9.71 20.22 20.13
CA PRO A 748 9.84 21.48 20.89
C PRO A 748 11.27 22.03 20.99
N HIS A 749 12.28 21.15 21.05
CA HIS A 749 13.68 21.55 21.08
C HIS A 749 14.11 22.17 19.75
N ASP A 750 13.81 21.47 18.63
CA ASP A 750 14.15 21.95 17.29
C ASP A 750 13.43 23.28 16.97
N ALA A 751 12.15 23.38 17.33
CA ALA A 751 11.37 24.60 17.17
C ALA A 751 12.01 25.78 17.92
N LYS A 752 12.46 25.55 19.16
CA LYS A 752 13.16 26.57 19.95
C LYS A 752 14.51 26.98 19.33
N GLU A 753 15.29 26.02 18.85
CA GLU A 753 16.56 26.31 18.15
C GLU A 753 16.33 27.16 16.89
N LEU A 754 15.28 26.88 16.15
CA LEU A 754 14.92 27.58 14.92
C LEU A 754 14.14 28.89 15.17
N GLY A 755 13.79 29.21 16.42
CA GLY A 755 12.97 30.37 16.79
C GLY A 755 11.54 30.28 16.23
N ILE A 756 11.02 29.05 16.04
CA ILE A 756 9.67 28.79 15.53
C ILE A 756 8.69 28.66 16.68
N ALA A 757 7.55 29.31 16.55
CA ALA A 757 6.40 29.21 17.44
C ALA A 757 5.22 28.53 16.76
N GLU A 758 4.23 28.10 17.57
CA GLU A 758 2.98 27.55 17.07
C GLU A 758 2.28 28.52 16.12
N GLY A 759 1.94 28.08 14.92
CA GLY A 759 1.27 28.86 13.88
C GLY A 759 2.17 29.73 13.02
N ASP A 760 3.48 29.75 13.25
CA ASP A 760 4.42 30.44 12.34
C ASP A 760 4.39 29.84 10.94
N THR A 761 4.58 30.67 9.92
CA THR A 761 4.78 30.20 8.55
C THR A 761 6.23 29.76 8.37
N VAL A 762 6.43 28.55 7.87
CA VAL A 762 7.74 27.96 7.65
C VAL A 762 7.86 27.43 6.23
N ARG A 763 9.07 27.50 5.67
CA ARG A 763 9.43 26.85 4.41
C ARG A 763 10.39 25.70 4.69
N LEU A 764 10.01 24.50 4.28
CA LEU A 764 10.88 23.33 4.19
C LEU A 764 11.44 23.27 2.78
N TYR A 765 12.76 23.14 2.61
CA TYR A 765 13.34 23.18 1.27
C TYR A 765 14.61 22.34 1.15
N ASN A 766 14.90 21.91 -0.07
CA ASN A 766 16.14 21.29 -0.49
C ASN A 766 16.44 21.67 -1.96
N ASP A 767 17.42 21.01 -2.59
CA ASP A 767 17.81 21.32 -3.98
C ASP A 767 16.70 20.98 -5.02
N ARG A 768 15.71 20.15 -4.67
CA ARG A 768 14.61 19.75 -5.56
C ARG A 768 13.43 20.73 -5.54
N GLY A 769 13.21 21.37 -4.42
CA GLY A 769 12.10 22.33 -4.28
C GLY A 769 11.82 22.72 -2.84
N SER A 770 10.61 23.22 -2.62
CA SER A 770 10.17 23.68 -1.30
C SER A 770 8.67 23.47 -1.09
N VAL A 771 8.29 23.44 0.19
CA VAL A 771 6.90 23.51 0.62
C VAL A 771 6.76 24.50 1.76
N THR A 772 5.75 25.36 1.69
CA THR A 772 5.44 26.38 2.71
C THR A 772 4.18 26.01 3.47
N LEU A 773 4.28 25.92 4.79
CA LEU A 773 3.25 25.41 5.70
C LEU A 773 3.18 26.25 6.97
N LEU A 774 2.16 26.03 7.79
CA LEU A 774 2.17 26.48 9.17
C LEU A 774 2.90 25.46 10.06
N ALA A 775 3.64 25.96 11.04
CA ALA A 775 4.30 25.15 12.04
C ALA A 775 3.34 24.75 13.17
N THR A 776 3.52 23.54 13.68
CA THR A 776 2.88 23.03 14.89
C THR A 776 3.94 22.39 15.77
N ILE A 777 3.88 22.62 17.09
CA ILE A 777 4.80 22.08 18.06
C ILE A 777 4.24 20.81 18.67
N ASN A 778 4.96 19.70 18.52
CA ASN A 778 4.53 18.39 18.98
C ASN A 778 5.63 17.69 19.78
N ALA A 779 5.42 17.50 21.08
CA ALA A 779 6.35 16.79 21.96
C ALA A 779 6.56 15.30 21.61
N GLY A 780 5.66 14.72 20.83
CA GLY A 780 5.79 13.35 20.34
C GLY A 780 6.65 13.21 19.09
N GLN A 781 7.10 14.33 18.52
CA GLN A 781 7.99 14.32 17.36
C GLN A 781 9.43 14.08 17.78
N ALA A 782 10.15 13.19 17.09
CA ALA A 782 11.56 12.96 17.35
C ALA A 782 12.41 14.21 17.00
N PRO A 783 13.52 14.47 17.70
CA PRO A 783 14.47 15.53 17.31
C PRO A 783 15.00 15.33 15.88
N LYS A 784 15.27 16.44 15.20
CA LYS A 784 15.76 16.47 13.81
C LYS A 784 14.86 15.76 12.80
N THR A 785 13.57 15.60 13.14
CA THR A 785 12.57 14.98 12.30
C THR A 785 11.33 15.86 12.22
N ILE A 786 10.86 16.14 11.03
CA ILE A 786 9.67 16.95 10.77
C ILE A 786 8.60 16.06 10.16
N ASN A 787 7.39 16.13 10.69
CA ASN A 787 6.25 15.46 10.07
C ASN A 787 5.46 16.46 9.22
N CYS A 788 5.37 16.16 7.92
CA CYS A 788 4.61 16.94 6.95
C CYS A 788 3.57 16.02 6.30
N PRO A 789 2.26 16.20 6.53
CA PRO A 789 1.25 15.30 5.98
C PRO A 789 1.15 15.39 4.46
N ARG A 790 1.14 14.25 3.79
CA ARG A 790 1.14 14.10 2.33
C ARG A 790 -0.26 13.83 1.72
N SER A 791 -1.32 14.14 2.43
CA SER A 791 -2.70 13.80 2.02
C SER A 791 -3.50 15.02 1.55
N PHE A 792 -2.84 16.11 1.30
CA PHE A 792 -3.44 17.36 0.82
C PHE A 792 -3.19 17.55 -0.67
N LEU A 793 -4.05 18.29 -1.32
CA LEU A 793 -3.80 18.78 -2.68
C LEU A 793 -2.76 19.90 -2.64
N THR A 794 -2.00 20.06 -3.71
CA THR A 794 -0.99 21.13 -3.82
C THR A 794 -1.59 22.49 -3.49
N ARG A 795 -2.78 22.79 -4.01
CA ARG A 795 -3.50 24.05 -3.77
C ARG A 795 -4.03 24.25 -2.34
N GLU A 796 -3.90 23.28 -1.46
CA GLU A 796 -4.27 23.41 -0.02
C GLU A 796 -3.06 23.82 0.83
N HIS A 797 -1.84 23.79 0.27
CA HIS A 797 -0.64 24.34 0.89
C HIS A 797 -0.60 25.87 0.71
N ILE A 798 0.24 26.54 1.47
CA ILE A 798 0.52 27.97 1.26
C ILE A 798 1.29 28.15 -0.04
N ASP A 799 2.30 27.29 -0.25
CA ASP A 799 3.06 27.19 -1.49
C ASP A 799 3.74 25.81 -1.58
N GLY A 800 3.88 25.28 -2.80
CA GLY A 800 4.50 23.98 -3.04
C GLY A 800 3.68 22.80 -2.54
N ASP A 801 4.34 21.65 -2.35
CA ASP A 801 3.75 20.38 -1.91
C ASP A 801 4.84 19.55 -1.23
N PHE A 802 4.46 18.61 -0.36
CA PHE A 802 5.38 17.61 0.18
C PHE A 802 6.15 16.87 -0.95
N ALA A 803 5.51 16.61 -2.06
CA ALA A 803 6.10 15.91 -3.19
C ALA A 803 7.20 16.72 -3.91
N THR A 804 7.24 18.05 -3.77
CA THR A 804 8.32 18.88 -4.37
C THR A 804 9.68 18.67 -3.72
N ILE A 805 9.70 18.34 -2.42
CA ILE A 805 10.96 18.09 -1.68
C ILE A 805 11.34 16.62 -1.66
N SER A 806 10.46 15.73 -2.16
CA SER A 806 10.66 14.29 -2.09
C SER A 806 11.70 13.81 -3.12
N PHE A 807 12.24 12.63 -2.83
CA PHE A 807 13.40 12.06 -3.49
C PHE A 807 12.99 10.95 -4.46
N ASN A 808 13.45 10.99 -5.71
CA ASN A 808 13.11 10.01 -6.76
C ASN A 808 14.19 8.94 -6.95
N ASP A 809 15.00 8.65 -5.93
CA ASP A 809 15.89 7.50 -5.97
C ASP A 809 15.12 6.20 -5.64
N TYR A 810 15.71 5.08 -5.97
CA TYR A 810 15.08 3.78 -5.80
C TYR A 810 16.14 2.69 -5.54
N ASN A 811 15.72 1.64 -4.85
CA ASN A 811 16.54 0.45 -4.71
C ASN A 811 16.68 -0.28 -6.05
N GLN A 812 17.88 -0.71 -6.40
CA GLN A 812 18.19 -1.26 -7.73
C GLN A 812 17.54 -2.63 -7.99
N VAL A 813 17.22 -3.39 -6.95
CA VAL A 813 16.58 -4.70 -7.08
C VAL A 813 15.06 -4.59 -7.20
N THR A 814 14.45 -3.79 -6.32
CA THR A 814 12.99 -3.66 -6.25
C THR A 814 12.45 -2.46 -7.00
N ARG A 815 13.28 -1.45 -7.30
CA ARG A 815 12.89 -0.12 -7.80
C ARG A 815 11.85 0.57 -6.91
N ASN A 816 11.86 0.24 -5.62
CA ASN A 816 10.98 0.89 -4.66
C ASN A 816 11.40 2.34 -4.42
N GLN A 817 10.48 3.30 -4.58
CA GLN A 817 10.74 4.73 -4.40
C GLN A 817 11.09 5.09 -2.95
N CYS A 818 12.09 5.96 -2.79
CA CYS A 818 12.60 6.43 -1.51
C CYS A 818 11.81 7.63 -0.97
N TYR A 819 10.53 7.52 -0.84
CA TYR A 819 9.57 8.60 -0.56
C TYR A 819 9.80 9.36 0.76
N PHE A 820 10.44 8.75 1.75
CA PHE A 820 10.78 9.34 3.06
C PHE A 820 12.29 9.51 3.25
N ASP A 821 13.06 9.11 2.25
CA ASP A 821 14.52 9.21 2.31
C ASP A 821 14.98 10.58 1.82
N GLN A 822 14.54 11.62 2.54
CA GLN A 822 14.77 13.01 2.16
C GLN A 822 15.17 13.86 3.34
N ALA A 823 16.05 14.83 3.06
CA ALA A 823 16.54 15.83 4.00
C ALA A 823 16.17 17.24 3.54
N VAL A 824 15.91 18.13 4.49
CA VAL A 824 15.57 19.53 4.24
C VAL A 824 16.25 20.47 5.21
N ALA A 825 16.38 21.72 4.79
CA ALA A 825 16.54 22.87 5.69
C ALA A 825 15.18 23.52 5.98
N VAL A 826 15.15 24.33 7.00
CA VAL A 826 13.95 25.04 7.48
C VAL A 826 14.23 26.53 7.52
N GLU A 827 13.29 27.31 7.01
CA GLU A 827 13.30 28.77 7.11
C GLU A 827 11.97 29.23 7.72
N LYS A 828 12.04 30.10 8.73
CA LYS A 828 10.90 30.82 9.24
C LYS A 828 10.63 32.03 8.35
N LEU A 829 9.41 32.18 7.82
CA LEU A 829 9.00 33.27 6.93
C LEU A 829 8.35 34.43 7.70
#